data_b9b0a67ef0c726073c22920063b79bb9
#
_entry.id   b9b0a67ef0c726073c22920063b79bb9
#
_cell.length_a   1.000
_cell.length_b   1.000
_cell.length_c   1.000
_cell.angle_alpha   90.00
_cell.angle_beta   90.00
_cell.angle_gamma   90.00
#
_symmetry.space_group_name_H-M   'P 1'
#
loop_
_entity.id
_entity.type
_entity.pdbx_description
1 polymer ?
#
loop_
_entity_poly.entity_id
_entity_poly.type
_entity_poly.pdbx_seq_one_letter_code
_entity_poly.pdbx_strand_id
1 'polypeptide(L)'
;MKGQSLLQVDGLRVELRAGGRRVYPVDGVHVTVPAGQTLALVGESGCGKSMTALACMGLLPRGGRITAGQVKLAGEALERLPEVRMRDVRGRRMAMIFQEPASSLNPVMTVGDQIGEVLVRHRSLHGQPAWNEAERLLAAVGIPDPRRRLGEYPFQLSGGMKQRVMIAIALAGEPELLIADEPTTALDVTIQAQVLDLLRTLQARRGMGMLLITHDLGVVARMAHRVAVMYAGEVVEAGEREAFFAAPLHPYSRKLFAALPDAGRRDHALETIPGQVPPLGARLRGCRFAERCPQVRPRCRDAQPALHEVDGRQVRCHLYDAESGLSWLSAEAVPAGRAATSPDPRPVLEVDGLKVHFPVRKGVFRRVTGQIKAVDGVTLSVAAGETVALVGESGCGKTTAGKALLQLVPASGGAVRYDGRELLTLAPADWRPVRRELQMIFQDPFSSLNPRMRVGEILEEGMRSLGVEPDAAQRALRIEALLQRVGLDPSMRDRFPHEFSGGQRQRIAIARALAVSPRLIVCDEPTSALDVSVQAQILNLLKDLQGEFGLSYLFITHNLAVVDYLAHQVAVMYLGRIVERGRAEEVLRDARHPYTRMLLAAVPKVSGPVLTAEQGAGEAIDLPSPLSPPAGCHFHPRCSEATVACREIYPDETRLSPTRVVRCHLYAS
;
A
#
# COMPACT_ATOMS: atom_id res chain seq x y z
N MET A 1 -3.60 24.00 -28.49
CA MET A 1 -3.80 24.80 -27.25
C MET A 1 -2.92 24.23 -26.13
N LYS A 2 -1.58 24.29 -26.28
CA LYS A 2 -0.61 23.90 -25.23
C LYS A 2 -0.35 25.16 -24.41
N GLY A 3 -0.73 25.13 -23.10
CA GLY A 3 -0.29 26.15 -22.15
C GLY A 3 -1.33 26.79 -21.23
N GLN A 4 -2.65 26.51 -21.36
CA GLN A 4 -3.61 27.05 -20.43
C GLN A 4 -3.68 26.18 -19.15
N SER A 5 -3.40 26.80 -18.00
CA SER A 5 -3.52 26.16 -16.70
C SER A 5 -4.99 25.88 -16.39
N LEU A 6 -5.33 24.60 -16.18
CA LEU A 6 -6.69 24.19 -15.82
C LEU A 6 -6.96 24.43 -14.32
N LEU A 7 -6.06 23.94 -13.44
CA LEU A 7 -6.11 24.22 -12.01
C LEU A 7 -4.88 25.06 -11.64
N GLN A 8 -5.11 26.16 -10.93
CA GLN A 8 -4.06 26.99 -10.32
C GLN A 8 -4.36 27.13 -8.84
N VAL A 9 -3.38 26.79 -8.03
CA VAL A 9 -3.38 26.98 -6.58
C VAL A 9 -2.21 27.89 -6.26
N ASP A 10 -2.48 29.09 -5.77
CA ASP A 10 -1.47 30.12 -5.50
C ASP A 10 -1.50 30.52 -4.03
N GLY A 11 -0.41 30.25 -3.30
CA GLY A 11 -0.23 30.63 -1.90
C GLY A 11 -1.29 30.07 -0.95
N LEU A 12 -1.85 28.89 -1.27
CA LEU A 12 -2.94 28.30 -0.49
C LEU A 12 -2.53 28.05 0.95
N ARG A 13 -3.32 28.58 1.89
CA ARG A 13 -3.18 28.36 3.33
C ARG A 13 -4.49 27.91 3.94
N VAL A 14 -4.46 26.75 4.59
CA VAL A 14 -5.61 26.14 5.27
C VAL A 14 -5.39 26.17 6.77
N GLU A 15 -6.35 26.72 7.52
CA GLU A 15 -6.40 26.69 8.98
C GLU A 15 -7.40 25.65 9.45
N LEU A 16 -7.01 24.83 10.44
CA LEU A 16 -7.88 23.94 11.20
C LEU A 16 -7.81 24.31 12.70
N ARG A 17 -8.84 23.92 13.45
CA ARG A 17 -8.83 23.95 14.92
C ARG A 17 -8.71 22.53 15.47
N ALA A 18 -7.60 22.23 16.14
CA ALA A 18 -7.33 20.96 16.78
C ALA A 18 -6.95 21.18 18.25
N GLY A 19 -7.67 20.58 19.18
CA GLY A 19 -7.41 20.72 20.62
C GLY A 19 -7.41 22.17 21.12
N GLY A 20 -8.28 23.04 20.57
CA GLY A 20 -8.34 24.46 20.89
C GLY A 20 -7.22 25.34 20.26
N ARG A 21 -6.30 24.73 19.52
CA ARG A 21 -5.20 25.45 18.85
C ARG A 21 -5.45 25.56 17.34
N ARG A 22 -4.91 26.64 16.75
CA ARG A 22 -4.89 26.79 15.29
C ARG A 22 -3.70 26.03 14.73
N VAL A 23 -3.95 25.21 13.70
CA VAL A 23 -2.92 24.45 12.99
C VAL A 23 -3.06 24.70 11.49
N TYR A 24 -1.95 24.61 10.76
CA TYR A 24 -1.89 24.92 9.32
C TYR A 24 -1.38 23.70 8.55
N PRO A 25 -2.27 22.74 8.19
CA PRO A 25 -1.88 21.57 7.41
C PRO A 25 -1.44 21.88 5.98
N VAL A 26 -1.80 23.05 5.46
CA VAL A 26 -1.38 23.58 4.16
C VAL A 26 -0.97 25.03 4.40
N ASP A 27 0.23 25.41 3.96
CA ASP A 27 0.80 26.72 4.26
C ASP A 27 1.67 27.24 3.11
N GLY A 28 1.09 28.07 2.26
CA GLY A 28 1.75 28.68 1.11
C GLY A 28 2.01 27.69 -0.04
N VAL A 29 1.07 26.81 -0.33
CA VAL A 29 1.19 25.85 -1.42
C VAL A 29 0.92 26.49 -2.77
N HIS A 30 1.82 26.26 -3.72
CA HIS A 30 1.70 26.65 -5.12
C HIS A 30 1.78 25.40 -6.00
N VAL A 31 0.71 25.11 -6.74
CA VAL A 31 0.67 24.00 -7.70
C VAL A 31 -0.20 24.37 -8.91
N THR A 32 0.15 23.84 -10.06
CA THR A 32 -0.55 24.07 -11.33
C THR A 32 -0.74 22.78 -12.08
N VAL A 33 -1.97 22.49 -12.51
CA VAL A 33 -2.32 21.36 -13.35
C VAL A 33 -2.71 21.88 -14.74
N PRO A 34 -1.92 21.62 -15.79
CA PRO A 34 -2.29 21.92 -17.17
C PRO A 34 -3.43 21.02 -17.65
N ALA A 35 -4.20 21.47 -18.64
CA ALA A 35 -5.20 20.62 -19.29
C ALA A 35 -4.55 19.41 -19.97
N GLY A 36 -5.15 18.24 -19.82
CA GLY A 36 -4.65 16.98 -20.37
C GLY A 36 -3.39 16.40 -19.70
N GLN A 37 -2.87 17.04 -18.65
CA GLN A 37 -1.69 16.56 -17.94
C GLN A 37 -2.01 16.08 -16.54
N THR A 38 -1.12 15.26 -15.99
CA THR A 38 -1.15 14.81 -14.60
C THR A 38 -0.05 15.51 -13.79
N LEU A 39 -0.44 16.24 -12.73
CA LEU A 39 0.46 16.63 -11.67
C LEU A 39 0.36 15.61 -10.54
N ALA A 40 1.47 14.98 -10.17
CA ALA A 40 1.54 14.15 -8.97
C ALA A 40 1.97 14.99 -7.76
N LEU A 41 1.18 14.93 -6.69
CA LEU A 41 1.51 15.51 -5.39
C LEU A 41 1.94 14.39 -4.43
N VAL A 42 3.23 14.35 -4.08
CA VAL A 42 3.85 13.27 -3.31
C VAL A 42 4.38 13.75 -1.97
N GLY A 43 4.53 12.84 -1.00
CA GLY A 43 5.09 13.13 0.32
C GLY A 43 4.59 12.15 1.38
N GLU A 44 5.17 12.21 2.58
CA GLU A 44 4.78 11.37 3.71
C GLU A 44 3.33 11.64 4.16
N SER A 45 2.73 10.68 4.89
CA SER A 45 1.39 10.85 5.48
C SER A 45 1.36 12.04 6.45
N GLY A 46 0.25 12.77 6.47
CA GLY A 46 0.12 13.95 7.30
C GLY A 46 0.81 15.23 6.78
N CYS A 47 1.51 15.21 5.63
CA CYS A 47 2.16 16.39 5.09
C CYS A 47 1.20 17.40 4.43
N GLY A 48 -0.12 17.10 4.31
CA GLY A 48 -1.13 18.03 3.84
C GLY A 48 -1.72 17.78 2.44
N LYS A 49 -1.35 16.69 1.75
CA LYS A 49 -1.79 16.37 0.37
C LYS A 49 -3.32 16.32 0.23
N SER A 50 -3.97 15.43 1.00
CA SER A 50 -5.44 15.29 0.97
C SER A 50 -6.16 16.56 1.41
N MET A 51 -5.55 17.32 2.35
CA MET A 51 -6.11 18.59 2.78
C MET A 51 -6.06 19.65 1.65
N THR A 52 -5.00 19.64 0.83
CA THR A 52 -4.91 20.48 -0.38
C THR A 52 -6.02 20.11 -1.38
N ALA A 53 -6.25 18.82 -1.61
CA ALA A 53 -7.33 18.33 -2.47
C ALA A 53 -8.72 18.77 -1.95
N LEU A 54 -8.98 18.56 -0.66
CA LEU A 54 -10.25 18.97 -0.03
C LEU A 54 -10.45 20.49 -0.05
N ALA A 55 -9.38 21.27 0.07
CA ALA A 55 -9.45 22.73 -0.06
C ALA A 55 -9.84 23.14 -1.49
N CYS A 56 -9.26 22.51 -2.52
CA CYS A 56 -9.63 22.73 -3.92
C CYS A 56 -11.11 22.40 -4.17
N MET A 57 -11.60 21.32 -3.56
CA MET A 57 -12.99 20.90 -3.66
C MET A 57 -13.96 21.73 -2.80
N GLY A 58 -13.47 22.59 -1.91
CA GLY A 58 -14.29 23.29 -0.91
C GLY A 58 -14.97 22.32 0.07
N LEU A 59 -14.31 21.19 0.39
CA LEU A 59 -14.80 20.11 1.27
C LEU A 59 -13.96 19.98 2.55
N LEU A 60 -13.43 21.09 3.05
CA LEU A 60 -12.68 21.10 4.30
C LEU A 60 -13.53 20.57 5.47
N PRO A 61 -12.93 19.86 6.42
CA PRO A 61 -13.64 19.37 7.61
C PRO A 61 -14.18 20.52 8.46
N ARG A 62 -15.13 20.24 9.36
CA ARG A 62 -15.74 21.23 10.25
C ARG A 62 -14.68 22.04 11.00
N GLY A 63 -14.75 23.37 10.91
CA GLY A 63 -13.77 24.30 11.49
C GLY A 63 -12.55 24.55 10.61
N GLY A 64 -12.46 23.93 9.44
CA GLY A 64 -11.45 24.20 8.42
C GLY A 64 -11.84 25.39 7.54
N ARG A 65 -10.86 26.23 7.21
CA ARG A 65 -11.07 27.37 6.30
C ARG A 65 -9.80 27.72 5.53
N ILE A 66 -9.96 28.25 4.34
CA ILE A 66 -8.89 28.88 3.58
C ILE A 66 -8.68 30.27 4.18
N THR A 67 -7.47 30.58 4.65
CA THR A 67 -7.11 31.85 5.28
C THR A 67 -6.26 32.75 4.40
N ALA A 68 -5.62 32.20 3.37
CA ALA A 68 -4.86 32.93 2.37
C ALA A 68 -4.75 32.11 1.08
N GLY A 69 -4.38 32.76 0.01
CA GLY A 69 -4.18 32.17 -1.31
C GLY A 69 -5.46 32.10 -2.13
N GLN A 70 -5.34 31.51 -3.33
CA GLN A 70 -6.40 31.39 -4.32
C GLN A 70 -6.40 30.00 -4.95
N VAL A 71 -7.61 29.51 -5.28
CA VAL A 71 -7.82 28.28 -6.07
C VAL A 71 -8.64 28.66 -7.29
N LYS A 72 -8.04 28.51 -8.49
CA LYS A 72 -8.71 28.83 -9.75
C LYS A 72 -8.88 27.59 -10.61
N LEU A 73 -10.08 27.37 -11.15
CA LEU A 73 -10.38 26.35 -12.16
C LEU A 73 -10.70 27.05 -13.49
N ALA A 74 -9.88 26.81 -14.51
CA ALA A 74 -10.00 27.50 -15.81
C ALA A 74 -10.15 29.05 -15.66
N GLY A 75 -9.41 29.66 -14.72
CA GLY A 75 -9.44 31.08 -14.43
C GLY A 75 -10.51 31.56 -13.44
N GLU A 76 -11.51 30.74 -13.10
CA GLU A 76 -12.56 31.07 -12.13
C GLU A 76 -12.09 30.79 -10.70
N ALA A 77 -12.20 31.78 -9.81
CA ALA A 77 -11.79 31.67 -8.39
C ALA A 77 -12.86 30.88 -7.59
N LEU A 78 -12.50 29.69 -7.11
CA LEU A 78 -13.41 28.76 -6.44
C LEU A 78 -13.67 29.13 -4.97
N GLU A 79 -12.68 29.67 -4.28
CA GLU A 79 -12.77 30.02 -2.85
C GLU A 79 -13.81 31.11 -2.54
N ARG A 80 -14.28 31.82 -3.57
CA ARG A 80 -15.28 32.87 -3.48
C ARG A 80 -16.69 32.44 -3.88
N LEU A 81 -16.82 31.22 -4.42
CA LEU A 81 -18.12 30.74 -4.88
C LEU A 81 -19.00 30.34 -3.70
N PRO A 82 -20.30 30.74 -3.74
CA PRO A 82 -21.28 30.24 -2.77
C PRO A 82 -21.51 28.73 -2.98
N GLU A 83 -21.94 28.03 -1.94
CA GLU A 83 -22.11 26.56 -1.96
C GLU A 83 -23.02 26.09 -3.12
N VAL A 84 -24.05 26.84 -3.45
CA VAL A 84 -24.95 26.51 -4.58
C VAL A 84 -24.16 26.40 -5.89
N ARG A 85 -23.25 27.33 -6.15
CA ARG A 85 -22.39 27.33 -7.35
C ARG A 85 -21.31 26.26 -7.26
N MET A 86 -20.73 26.02 -6.07
CA MET A 86 -19.77 24.94 -5.87
C MET A 86 -20.37 23.56 -6.16
N ARG A 87 -21.66 23.34 -5.88
CA ARG A 87 -22.36 22.11 -6.24
C ARG A 87 -22.47 21.88 -7.76
N ASP A 88 -22.49 22.96 -8.55
CA ASP A 88 -22.48 22.86 -10.01
C ASP A 88 -21.06 22.60 -10.56
N VAL A 89 -20.04 23.05 -9.86
CA VAL A 89 -18.63 22.76 -10.19
C VAL A 89 -18.26 21.31 -9.84
N ARG A 90 -18.63 20.86 -8.62
CA ARG A 90 -18.39 19.48 -8.16
C ARG A 90 -19.19 18.49 -8.99
N GLY A 91 -18.52 17.49 -9.53
CA GLY A 91 -19.09 16.44 -10.38
C GLY A 91 -19.08 16.79 -11.86
N ARG A 92 -19.37 18.03 -12.27
CA ARG A 92 -19.42 18.43 -13.67
C ARG A 92 -18.09 18.96 -14.22
N ARG A 93 -17.43 19.86 -13.48
CA ARG A 93 -16.16 20.46 -13.92
C ARG A 93 -14.96 19.86 -13.19
N MET A 94 -15.15 19.52 -11.91
CA MET A 94 -14.11 18.94 -11.07
C MET A 94 -14.71 17.78 -10.27
N ALA A 95 -14.09 16.60 -10.34
CA ALA A 95 -14.51 15.42 -9.58
C ALA A 95 -13.36 14.89 -8.72
N MET A 96 -13.67 14.11 -7.70
CA MET A 96 -12.70 13.53 -6.79
C MET A 96 -12.92 12.03 -6.61
N ILE A 97 -11.82 11.28 -6.68
CA ILE A 97 -11.71 9.90 -6.22
C ILE A 97 -11.10 9.97 -4.81
N PHE A 98 -11.85 9.50 -3.80
CA PHE A 98 -11.42 9.53 -2.41
C PHE A 98 -10.53 8.32 -2.07
N GLN A 99 -9.76 8.43 -1.00
CA GLN A 99 -8.77 7.44 -0.57
C GLN A 99 -9.40 6.08 -0.22
N GLU A 100 -10.57 6.07 0.44
CA GLU A 100 -11.25 4.84 0.87
C GLU A 100 -12.59 4.62 0.15
N PRO A 101 -12.67 3.64 -0.76
CA PRO A 101 -13.93 3.36 -1.47
C PRO A 101 -15.06 2.90 -0.53
N ALA A 102 -14.71 2.20 0.55
CA ALA A 102 -15.71 1.66 1.48
C ALA A 102 -16.46 2.74 2.25
N SER A 103 -15.78 3.84 2.62
CA SER A 103 -16.39 4.98 3.31
C SER A 103 -17.00 6.00 2.35
N SER A 104 -16.59 6.00 1.08
CA SER A 104 -17.03 6.94 0.06
C SER A 104 -18.35 6.52 -0.62
N LEU A 105 -18.63 5.21 -0.64
CA LEU A 105 -19.88 4.68 -1.19
C LEU A 105 -20.94 4.57 -0.11
N ASN A 106 -22.16 5.02 -0.41
CA ASN A 106 -23.30 4.90 0.51
C ASN A 106 -23.74 3.42 0.61
N PRO A 107 -23.61 2.77 1.77
CA PRO A 107 -23.88 1.33 1.91
C PRO A 107 -25.36 0.94 1.75
N VAL A 108 -26.28 1.90 1.86
CA VAL A 108 -27.74 1.67 1.77
C VAL A 108 -28.34 2.09 0.42
N MET A 109 -27.50 2.51 -0.53
CA MET A 109 -27.92 2.80 -1.91
C MET A 109 -27.30 1.80 -2.88
N THR A 110 -28.00 1.47 -3.96
CA THR A 110 -27.45 0.62 -5.01
C THR A 110 -26.36 1.37 -5.80
N VAL A 111 -25.52 0.64 -6.50
CA VAL A 111 -24.50 1.22 -7.39
C VAL A 111 -25.14 2.10 -8.46
N GLY A 112 -26.25 1.62 -9.06
CA GLY A 112 -26.99 2.35 -10.09
C GLY A 112 -27.55 3.67 -9.58
N ASP A 113 -28.12 3.68 -8.37
CA ASP A 113 -28.65 4.91 -7.77
C ASP A 113 -27.54 5.95 -7.54
N GLN A 114 -26.38 5.54 -7.03
CA GLN A 114 -25.28 6.46 -6.75
C GLN A 114 -24.68 7.06 -8.02
N ILE A 115 -24.56 6.30 -9.12
CA ILE A 115 -24.15 6.83 -10.43
C ILE A 115 -25.28 7.72 -10.99
N GLY A 116 -26.53 7.28 -10.84
CA GLY A 116 -27.72 7.98 -11.30
C GLY A 116 -27.85 9.39 -10.70
N GLU A 117 -27.54 9.57 -9.41
CA GLU A 117 -27.56 10.90 -8.77
C GLU A 117 -26.70 11.91 -9.53
N VAL A 118 -25.47 11.51 -9.92
CA VAL A 118 -24.55 12.37 -10.66
C VAL A 118 -25.08 12.67 -12.06
N LEU A 119 -25.60 11.65 -12.76
CA LEU A 119 -26.17 11.79 -14.11
C LEU A 119 -27.39 12.71 -14.13
N VAL A 120 -28.30 12.56 -13.17
CA VAL A 120 -29.48 13.42 -13.01
C VAL A 120 -29.04 14.85 -12.71
N ARG A 121 -28.16 15.04 -11.76
CA ARG A 121 -27.72 16.37 -11.30
C ARG A 121 -26.96 17.14 -12.38
N HIS A 122 -26.03 16.52 -13.08
CA HIS A 122 -25.06 17.21 -13.92
C HIS A 122 -25.29 17.06 -15.43
N ARG A 123 -26.01 16.00 -15.84
CA ARG A 123 -26.26 15.71 -17.25
C ARG A 123 -27.78 15.71 -17.60
N SER A 124 -28.63 15.98 -16.62
CA SER A 124 -30.11 15.99 -16.79
C SER A 124 -30.66 14.69 -17.41
N LEU A 125 -29.98 13.56 -17.16
CA LEU A 125 -30.44 12.24 -17.59
C LEU A 125 -31.32 11.62 -16.50
N HIS A 126 -32.52 11.18 -16.88
CA HIS A 126 -33.50 10.59 -15.96
C HIS A 126 -34.00 9.23 -16.45
N GLY A 127 -34.43 8.37 -15.53
CA GLY A 127 -35.02 7.08 -15.86
C GLY A 127 -34.14 6.15 -16.67
N GLN A 128 -34.69 5.54 -17.73
CA GLN A 128 -33.94 4.57 -18.54
C GLN A 128 -32.68 5.13 -19.21
N PRO A 129 -32.64 6.36 -19.77
CA PRO A 129 -31.41 6.97 -20.25
C PRO A 129 -30.28 7.05 -19.21
N ALA A 130 -30.60 7.42 -17.96
CA ALA A 130 -29.61 7.45 -16.88
C ALA A 130 -29.10 6.04 -16.55
N TRP A 131 -29.99 5.05 -16.54
CA TRP A 131 -29.64 3.65 -16.28
C TRP A 131 -28.72 3.07 -17.36
N ASN A 132 -29.02 3.32 -18.63
CA ASN A 132 -28.20 2.88 -19.77
C ASN A 132 -26.82 3.53 -19.74
N GLU A 133 -26.74 4.82 -19.37
CA GLU A 133 -25.46 5.50 -19.24
C GLU A 133 -24.64 4.99 -18.02
N ALA A 134 -25.32 4.69 -16.92
CA ALA A 134 -24.66 4.07 -15.76
C ALA A 134 -24.11 2.67 -16.11
N GLU A 135 -24.85 1.87 -16.89
CA GLU A 135 -24.38 0.59 -17.43
C GLU A 135 -23.12 0.77 -18.30
N ARG A 136 -23.15 1.75 -19.22
CA ARG A 136 -22.02 2.10 -20.09
C ARG A 136 -20.79 2.54 -19.27
N LEU A 137 -20.98 3.33 -18.21
CA LEU A 137 -19.91 3.77 -17.34
C LEU A 137 -19.29 2.60 -16.57
N LEU A 138 -20.09 1.68 -16.02
CA LEU A 138 -19.58 0.47 -15.36
C LEU A 138 -18.82 -0.43 -16.34
N ALA A 139 -19.31 -0.57 -17.57
CA ALA A 139 -18.59 -1.30 -18.62
C ALA A 139 -17.26 -0.61 -18.96
N ALA A 140 -17.24 0.73 -19.08
CA ALA A 140 -16.05 1.49 -19.39
C ALA A 140 -14.96 1.39 -18.32
N VAL A 141 -15.33 1.20 -17.05
CA VAL A 141 -14.38 0.96 -15.94
C VAL A 141 -14.07 -0.54 -15.75
N GLY A 142 -14.55 -1.42 -16.65
CA GLY A 142 -14.24 -2.84 -16.65
C GLY A 142 -14.93 -3.65 -15.54
N ILE A 143 -16.13 -3.21 -15.08
CA ILE A 143 -16.97 -4.00 -14.18
C ILE A 143 -17.64 -5.13 -14.97
N PRO A 144 -17.49 -6.40 -14.60
CA PRO A 144 -18.13 -7.52 -15.26
C PRO A 144 -19.63 -7.53 -14.96
N ASP A 145 -20.47 -7.90 -15.97
CA ASP A 145 -21.93 -7.95 -15.87
C ASP A 145 -22.54 -6.62 -15.34
N PRO A 146 -22.27 -5.49 -16.03
CA PRO A 146 -22.58 -4.14 -15.51
C PRO A 146 -24.06 -3.98 -15.16
N ARG A 147 -24.97 -4.52 -16.00
CA ARG A 147 -26.41 -4.42 -15.82
C ARG A 147 -26.89 -5.05 -14.51
N ARG A 148 -26.36 -6.21 -14.15
CA ARG A 148 -26.64 -6.86 -12.87
C ARG A 148 -26.09 -6.06 -11.71
N ARG A 149 -24.85 -5.56 -11.85
CA ARG A 149 -24.12 -4.84 -10.79
C ARG A 149 -24.74 -3.51 -10.42
N LEU A 150 -25.50 -2.88 -11.33
CA LEU A 150 -26.25 -1.65 -11.02
C LEU A 150 -27.26 -1.85 -9.88
N GLY A 151 -27.86 -3.05 -9.75
CA GLY A 151 -28.81 -3.37 -8.69
C GLY A 151 -28.18 -3.85 -7.39
N GLU A 152 -26.86 -3.99 -7.33
CA GLU A 152 -26.13 -4.46 -6.13
C GLU A 152 -25.74 -3.31 -5.21
N TYR A 153 -25.55 -3.63 -3.93
CA TYR A 153 -25.07 -2.70 -2.91
C TYR A 153 -23.55 -2.77 -2.77
N PRO A 154 -22.88 -1.72 -2.29
CA PRO A 154 -21.42 -1.71 -2.14
C PRO A 154 -20.83 -2.88 -1.33
N PHE A 155 -21.53 -3.37 -0.31
CA PHE A 155 -21.04 -4.48 0.51
C PHE A 155 -21.00 -5.84 -0.24
N GLN A 156 -21.66 -5.94 -1.39
CA GLN A 156 -21.67 -7.14 -2.24
C GLN A 156 -20.50 -7.15 -3.23
N LEU A 157 -19.73 -6.05 -3.31
CA LEU A 157 -18.63 -5.87 -4.24
C LEU A 157 -17.28 -6.12 -3.59
N SER A 158 -16.29 -6.60 -4.37
CA SER A 158 -14.88 -6.67 -3.96
C SER A 158 -14.27 -5.26 -3.80
N GLY A 159 -13.14 -5.14 -3.12
CA GLY A 159 -12.43 -3.87 -2.95
C GLY A 159 -12.11 -3.20 -4.29
N GLY A 160 -11.55 -3.95 -5.25
CA GLY A 160 -11.26 -3.43 -6.59
C GLY A 160 -12.50 -3.02 -7.37
N MET A 161 -13.62 -3.74 -7.22
CA MET A 161 -14.90 -3.34 -7.84
C MET A 161 -15.45 -2.06 -7.22
N LYS A 162 -15.39 -1.89 -5.89
CA LYS A 162 -15.78 -0.63 -5.22
C LYS A 162 -14.97 0.55 -5.74
N GLN A 163 -13.66 0.36 -5.93
CA GLN A 163 -12.77 1.39 -6.49
C GLN A 163 -13.21 1.78 -7.92
N ARG A 164 -13.48 0.80 -8.78
CA ARG A 164 -13.96 1.03 -10.15
C ARG A 164 -15.33 1.72 -10.17
N VAL A 165 -16.24 1.37 -9.27
CA VAL A 165 -17.53 2.05 -9.09
C VAL A 165 -17.31 3.51 -8.69
N MET A 166 -16.42 3.79 -7.74
CA MET A 166 -16.10 5.17 -7.34
C MET A 166 -15.51 5.98 -8.50
N ILE A 167 -14.65 5.36 -9.33
CA ILE A 167 -14.15 5.97 -10.57
C ILE A 167 -15.32 6.26 -11.54
N ALA A 168 -16.25 5.31 -11.73
CA ALA A 168 -17.43 5.52 -12.58
C ALA A 168 -18.29 6.70 -12.11
N ILE A 169 -18.53 6.83 -10.80
CA ILE A 169 -19.24 7.95 -10.17
C ILE A 169 -18.50 9.27 -10.45
N ALA A 170 -17.18 9.31 -10.22
CA ALA A 170 -16.37 10.51 -10.46
C ALA A 170 -16.41 10.97 -11.93
N LEU A 171 -16.46 10.01 -12.87
CA LEU A 171 -16.48 10.29 -14.31
C LEU A 171 -17.88 10.51 -14.90
N ALA A 172 -18.96 10.24 -14.16
CA ALA A 172 -20.34 10.33 -14.63
C ALA A 172 -20.74 11.75 -15.06
N GLY A 173 -20.19 12.77 -14.41
CA GLY A 173 -20.40 14.18 -14.76
C GLY A 173 -19.52 14.70 -15.89
N GLU A 174 -18.61 13.91 -16.45
CA GLU A 174 -17.65 14.28 -17.48
C GLU A 174 -16.73 15.46 -17.07
N PRO A 175 -16.00 15.35 -15.94
CA PRO A 175 -15.24 16.45 -15.41
C PRO A 175 -14.05 16.86 -16.30
N GLU A 176 -13.70 18.15 -16.26
CA GLU A 176 -12.50 18.73 -16.88
C GLU A 176 -11.25 18.37 -16.06
N LEU A 177 -11.40 18.32 -14.72
CA LEU A 177 -10.32 17.99 -13.76
C LEU A 177 -10.73 16.83 -12.87
N LEU A 178 -9.85 15.84 -12.75
CA LEU A 178 -9.98 14.75 -11.79
C LEU A 178 -8.94 14.91 -10.68
N ILE A 179 -9.38 14.96 -9.42
CA ILE A 179 -8.52 14.85 -8.25
C ILE A 179 -8.59 13.40 -7.79
N ALA A 180 -7.46 12.69 -7.82
CA ALA A 180 -7.36 11.30 -7.41
C ALA A 180 -6.49 11.21 -6.14
N ASP A 181 -7.15 11.04 -4.98
CA ASP A 181 -6.48 10.93 -3.69
C ASP A 181 -6.23 9.46 -3.36
N GLU A 182 -4.99 9.04 -3.56
CA GLU A 182 -4.53 7.67 -3.37
C GLU A 182 -5.44 6.61 -4.05
N PRO A 183 -5.69 6.72 -5.36
CA PRO A 183 -6.71 5.92 -6.04
C PRO A 183 -6.42 4.43 -6.09
N THR A 184 -5.25 3.98 -5.67
CA THR A 184 -4.79 2.59 -5.72
C THR A 184 -4.40 2.02 -4.35
N THR A 185 -4.58 2.77 -3.27
CA THR A 185 -4.29 2.32 -1.91
C THR A 185 -5.14 1.11 -1.56
N ALA A 186 -4.53 0.11 -0.91
CA ALA A 186 -5.13 -1.17 -0.55
C ALA A 186 -5.59 -2.07 -1.74
N LEU A 187 -5.14 -1.76 -2.96
CA LEU A 187 -5.29 -2.64 -4.11
C LEU A 187 -4.02 -3.49 -4.32
N ASP A 188 -4.20 -4.72 -4.80
CA ASP A 188 -3.07 -5.51 -5.25
C ASP A 188 -2.46 -4.95 -6.55
N VAL A 189 -1.21 -5.34 -6.82
CA VAL A 189 -0.40 -4.78 -7.92
C VAL A 189 -1.08 -4.90 -9.27
N THR A 190 -1.82 -5.98 -9.51
CA THR A 190 -2.51 -6.22 -10.79
C THR A 190 -3.70 -5.28 -10.97
N ILE A 191 -4.56 -5.18 -9.95
CA ILE A 191 -5.71 -4.25 -9.98
C ILE A 191 -5.23 -2.80 -10.00
N GLN A 192 -4.17 -2.47 -9.25
CA GLN A 192 -3.53 -1.16 -9.29
C GLN A 192 -3.11 -0.80 -10.72
N ALA A 193 -2.40 -1.70 -11.42
CA ALA A 193 -1.97 -1.47 -12.81
C ALA A 193 -3.17 -1.23 -13.74
N GLN A 194 -4.24 -2.03 -13.61
CA GLN A 194 -5.46 -1.89 -14.41
C GLN A 194 -6.18 -0.56 -14.16
N VAL A 195 -6.29 -0.12 -12.89
CA VAL A 195 -6.90 1.17 -12.52
C VAL A 195 -6.10 2.33 -13.09
N LEU A 196 -4.76 2.29 -12.99
CA LEU A 196 -3.90 3.34 -13.53
C LEU A 196 -3.99 3.42 -15.06
N ASP A 197 -4.00 2.29 -15.77
CA ASP A 197 -4.16 2.26 -17.24
C ASP A 197 -5.55 2.75 -17.67
N LEU A 198 -6.59 2.40 -16.92
CA LEU A 198 -7.93 2.94 -17.12
C LEU A 198 -7.94 4.46 -16.99
N LEU A 199 -7.41 5.02 -15.91
CA LEU A 199 -7.35 6.46 -15.68
C LEU A 199 -6.57 7.17 -16.78
N ARG A 200 -5.42 6.61 -17.21
CA ARG A 200 -4.61 7.15 -18.31
C ARG A 200 -5.38 7.14 -19.64
N THR A 201 -6.06 6.05 -19.95
CA THR A 201 -6.86 5.93 -21.17
C THR A 201 -7.99 6.93 -21.21
N LEU A 202 -8.70 7.09 -20.08
CA LEU A 202 -9.82 8.03 -19.97
C LEU A 202 -9.34 9.49 -20.01
N GLN A 203 -8.17 9.78 -19.38
CA GLN A 203 -7.53 11.08 -19.44
C GLN A 203 -7.17 11.45 -20.90
N ALA A 204 -6.50 10.54 -21.62
CA ALA A 204 -6.09 10.77 -23.01
C ALA A 204 -7.29 10.98 -23.94
N ARG A 205 -8.37 10.20 -23.77
CA ARG A 205 -9.59 10.30 -24.60
C ARG A 205 -10.35 11.59 -24.38
N ARG A 206 -10.35 12.15 -23.15
CA ARG A 206 -11.15 13.33 -22.77
C ARG A 206 -10.36 14.62 -22.66
N GLY A 207 -9.04 14.57 -22.75
CA GLY A 207 -8.16 15.73 -22.51
C GLY A 207 -8.24 16.26 -21.07
N MET A 208 -8.62 15.41 -20.11
CA MET A 208 -8.87 15.76 -18.72
C MET A 208 -7.56 16.05 -17.97
N GLY A 209 -7.48 17.14 -17.18
CA GLY A 209 -6.39 17.35 -16.24
C GLY A 209 -6.53 16.43 -15.02
N MET A 210 -5.41 16.04 -14.41
CA MET A 210 -5.42 15.20 -13.21
C MET A 210 -4.47 15.73 -12.13
N LEU A 211 -4.99 15.87 -10.90
CA LEU A 211 -4.19 16.00 -9.68
C LEU A 211 -4.15 14.65 -9.00
N LEU A 212 -3.01 13.96 -9.09
CA LEU A 212 -2.79 12.64 -8.51
C LEU A 212 -2.06 12.77 -7.19
N ILE A 213 -2.68 12.35 -6.10
CA ILE A 213 -2.06 12.29 -4.79
C ILE A 213 -1.68 10.84 -4.52
N THR A 214 -0.42 10.60 -4.19
CA THR A 214 0.09 9.26 -3.87
C THR A 214 1.39 9.37 -3.07
N HIS A 215 1.69 8.32 -2.32
CA HIS A 215 3.00 8.10 -1.70
C HIS A 215 3.86 7.09 -2.48
N ASP A 216 3.30 6.44 -3.52
CA ASP A 216 3.98 5.45 -4.34
C ASP A 216 4.69 6.10 -5.54
N LEU A 217 6.03 6.18 -5.49
CA LEU A 217 6.85 6.76 -6.56
C LEU A 217 6.80 5.93 -7.86
N GLY A 218 6.49 4.65 -7.81
CA GLY A 218 6.26 3.84 -8.99
C GLY A 218 5.00 4.27 -9.75
N VAL A 219 3.92 4.59 -9.01
CA VAL A 219 2.70 5.17 -9.58
C VAL A 219 2.99 6.54 -10.20
N VAL A 220 3.80 7.37 -9.53
CA VAL A 220 4.23 8.68 -10.06
C VAL A 220 4.99 8.52 -11.37
N ALA A 221 5.97 7.60 -11.41
CA ALA A 221 6.77 7.33 -12.61
C ALA A 221 5.90 6.93 -13.83
N ARG A 222 4.80 6.20 -13.57
CA ARG A 222 3.88 5.70 -14.62
C ARG A 222 2.87 6.75 -15.09
N MET A 223 2.38 7.62 -14.21
CA MET A 223 1.21 8.48 -14.44
C MET A 223 1.53 9.95 -14.58
N ALA A 224 2.57 10.45 -13.91
CA ALA A 224 2.81 11.88 -13.81
C ALA A 224 3.47 12.45 -15.07
N HIS A 225 3.11 13.67 -15.41
CA HIS A 225 3.85 14.54 -16.32
C HIS A 225 4.74 15.48 -15.50
N ARG A 226 4.20 15.98 -14.39
CA ARG A 226 4.89 16.85 -13.43
C ARG A 226 4.75 16.30 -12.03
N VAL A 227 5.74 16.59 -11.18
CA VAL A 227 5.77 16.14 -9.78
C VAL A 227 5.94 17.35 -8.88
N ALA A 228 5.20 17.37 -7.77
CA ALA A 228 5.39 18.30 -6.67
C ALA A 228 5.53 17.49 -5.37
N VAL A 229 6.62 17.73 -4.64
CA VAL A 229 6.91 17.06 -3.36
C VAL A 229 6.48 17.95 -2.22
N MET A 230 5.61 17.42 -1.37
CA MET A 230 5.06 18.14 -0.22
C MET A 230 5.64 17.62 1.09
N TYR A 231 6.08 18.54 1.95
CA TYR A 231 6.57 18.23 3.29
C TYR A 231 6.02 19.23 4.32
N ALA A 232 5.41 18.73 5.39
CA ALA A 232 4.89 19.52 6.50
C ALA A 232 4.08 20.77 6.08
N GLY A 233 3.20 20.62 5.09
CA GLY A 233 2.31 21.69 4.61
C GLY A 233 2.85 22.58 3.49
N GLU A 234 4.08 22.37 3.01
CA GLU A 234 4.71 23.16 1.95
C GLU A 234 5.16 22.27 0.77
N VAL A 235 5.18 22.84 -0.44
CA VAL A 235 5.86 22.24 -1.58
C VAL A 235 7.35 22.57 -1.49
N VAL A 236 8.19 21.54 -1.37
CA VAL A 236 9.64 21.67 -1.22
C VAL A 236 10.41 21.49 -2.52
N GLU A 237 9.83 20.77 -3.48
CA GLU A 237 10.40 20.60 -4.83
C GLU A 237 9.26 20.39 -5.83
N ALA A 238 9.37 20.99 -7.04
CA ALA A 238 8.44 20.74 -8.14
C ALA A 238 9.15 20.84 -9.50
N GLY A 239 8.77 19.99 -10.46
CA GLY A 239 9.36 19.97 -11.79
C GLY A 239 8.75 18.93 -12.71
N GLU A 240 9.30 18.81 -13.90
CA GLU A 240 8.96 17.77 -14.87
C GLU A 240 9.40 16.40 -14.34
N ARG A 241 8.61 15.34 -14.61
CA ARG A 241 8.84 13.99 -14.09
C ARG A 241 10.27 13.50 -14.41
N GLU A 242 10.70 13.59 -15.67
CA GLU A 242 11.99 13.08 -16.11
C GLU A 242 13.16 13.71 -15.35
N ALA A 243 13.15 15.02 -15.20
CA ALA A 243 14.17 15.76 -14.48
C ALA A 243 14.17 15.44 -12.97
N PHE A 244 12.96 15.26 -12.41
CA PHE A 244 12.79 14.89 -11.01
C PHE A 244 13.37 13.50 -10.71
N PHE A 245 13.05 12.48 -11.56
CA PHE A 245 13.55 11.12 -11.36
C PHE A 245 15.04 10.99 -11.67
N ALA A 246 15.59 11.76 -12.61
CA ALA A 246 17.00 11.72 -12.95
C ALA A 246 17.89 12.29 -11.83
N ALA A 247 17.50 13.40 -11.21
CA ALA A 247 18.31 14.06 -10.19
C ALA A 247 17.44 14.91 -9.25
N PRO A 248 16.83 14.34 -8.18
CA PRO A 248 16.08 15.11 -7.21
C PRO A 248 16.96 16.17 -6.53
N LEU A 249 16.42 17.40 -6.38
CA LEU A 249 17.17 18.53 -5.87
C LEU A 249 17.10 18.63 -4.34
N HIS A 250 15.88 18.54 -3.76
CA HIS A 250 15.73 18.72 -2.32
C HIS A 250 16.24 17.51 -1.54
N PRO A 251 16.95 17.72 -0.40
CA PRO A 251 17.44 16.60 0.43
C PRO A 251 16.35 15.59 0.86
N TYR A 252 15.14 16.08 1.11
CA TYR A 252 13.99 15.21 1.40
C TYR A 252 13.61 14.32 0.20
N SER A 253 13.53 14.90 -1.00
CA SER A 253 13.24 14.13 -2.22
C SER A 253 14.29 13.05 -2.47
N ARG A 254 15.58 13.39 -2.30
CA ARG A 254 16.67 12.41 -2.41
C ARG A 254 16.51 11.25 -1.43
N LYS A 255 16.17 11.56 -0.17
CA LYS A 255 15.93 10.55 0.85
C LYS A 255 14.70 9.68 0.58
N LEU A 256 13.62 10.23 0.01
CA LEU A 256 12.46 9.45 -0.43
C LEU A 256 12.83 8.42 -1.49
N PHE A 257 13.67 8.80 -2.47
CA PHE A 257 14.18 7.87 -3.49
C PHE A 257 15.10 6.80 -2.90
N ALA A 258 15.99 7.21 -2.01
CA ALA A 258 16.94 6.31 -1.38
C ALA A 258 16.27 5.30 -0.41
N ALA A 259 15.06 5.59 0.05
CA ALA A 259 14.26 4.70 0.88
C ALA A 259 13.49 3.62 0.09
N LEU A 260 13.46 3.68 -1.25
CA LEU A 260 12.81 2.66 -2.06
C LEU A 260 13.58 1.35 -2.00
N PRO A 261 12.91 0.21 -1.75
CA PRO A 261 13.53 -1.10 -1.89
C PRO A 261 13.85 -1.35 -3.38
N ASP A 262 15.10 -1.73 -3.64
CA ASP A 262 15.60 -2.07 -4.97
C ASP A 262 16.48 -3.33 -4.88
N ALA A 263 16.46 -4.15 -5.92
CA ALA A 263 17.23 -5.37 -6.06
C ALA A 263 18.75 -5.16 -5.83
N GLY A 264 19.30 -4.03 -6.26
CA GLY A 264 20.70 -3.66 -6.07
C GLY A 264 21.10 -3.37 -4.62
N ARG A 265 20.12 -3.30 -3.69
CA ARG A 265 20.34 -2.93 -2.29
C ARG A 265 20.08 -4.06 -1.30
N ARG A 266 19.98 -5.30 -1.78
CA ARG A 266 19.67 -6.46 -0.92
C ARG A 266 20.66 -6.63 0.23
N ASP A 267 21.94 -6.37 0.01
CA ASP A 267 23.00 -6.51 1.00
C ASP A 267 23.25 -5.25 1.83
N HIS A 268 22.54 -4.18 1.55
CA HIS A 268 22.65 -2.90 2.25
C HIS A 268 21.34 -2.53 2.97
N ALA A 269 21.47 -1.79 4.07
CA ALA A 269 20.30 -1.20 4.71
C ALA A 269 19.67 -0.15 3.78
N LEU A 270 18.33 -0.12 3.72
CA LEU A 270 17.63 0.97 3.04
C LEU A 270 17.90 2.28 3.74
N GLU A 271 18.12 3.33 2.98
CA GLU A 271 18.24 4.64 3.57
C GLU A 271 16.91 5.05 4.21
N THR A 272 16.98 5.55 5.43
CA THR A 272 15.81 5.99 6.17
C THR A 272 15.82 7.48 6.41
N ILE A 273 14.63 8.06 6.55
CA ILE A 273 14.49 9.44 7.00
C ILE A 273 14.26 9.39 8.51
N PRO A 274 15.21 9.86 9.37
CA PRO A 274 15.07 9.76 10.81
C PRO A 274 13.93 10.61 11.34
N GLY A 275 13.37 10.24 12.49
CA GLY A 275 12.31 11.00 13.16
C GLY A 275 10.96 10.94 12.42
N GLN A 276 10.10 11.92 12.72
CA GLN A 276 8.74 12.03 12.17
C GLN A 276 8.51 13.40 11.53
N VAL A 277 7.49 13.50 10.67
CA VAL A 277 7.00 14.78 10.18
C VAL A 277 6.60 15.65 11.39
N PRO A 278 7.03 16.90 11.46
CA PRO A 278 6.66 17.79 12.56
C PRO A 278 5.14 17.84 12.76
N PRO A 279 4.64 17.81 14.01
CA PRO A 279 3.21 17.91 14.27
C PRO A 279 2.66 19.23 13.74
N LEU A 280 1.44 19.23 13.23
CA LEU A 280 0.76 20.37 12.59
C LEU A 280 0.71 21.66 13.42
N GLY A 281 0.90 21.57 14.74
CA GLY A 281 0.94 22.71 15.66
C GLY A 281 2.35 23.22 16.00
N ALA A 282 3.39 22.61 15.43
CA ALA A 282 4.76 23.01 15.70
C ALA A 282 5.05 24.41 15.12
N ARG A 283 5.64 25.29 15.92
CA ARG A 283 6.14 26.60 15.46
C ARG A 283 7.55 26.41 14.88
N LEU A 284 7.63 26.24 13.57
CA LEU A 284 8.88 26.11 12.84
C LEU A 284 9.30 27.50 12.35
N ARG A 285 10.47 27.98 12.76
CA ARG A 285 11.03 29.30 12.35
C ARG A 285 11.79 29.18 11.03
N GLY A 286 12.51 28.08 10.84
CA GLY A 286 13.35 27.81 9.68
C GLY A 286 12.76 26.77 8.70
N CYS A 287 13.67 26.12 7.97
CA CYS A 287 13.32 25.04 7.07
C CYS A 287 12.58 23.90 7.82
N ARG A 288 11.41 23.50 7.33
CA ARG A 288 10.58 22.50 8.00
C ARG A 288 11.23 21.11 8.07
N PHE A 289 12.14 20.82 7.14
CA PHE A 289 12.91 19.58 7.12
C PHE A 289 14.20 19.61 7.94
N ALA A 290 14.59 20.74 8.54
CA ALA A 290 15.88 20.95 9.19
C ALA A 290 16.26 19.84 10.19
N GLU A 291 15.31 19.39 11.05
CA GLU A 291 15.58 18.38 12.09
C GLU A 291 15.84 16.98 11.54
N ARG A 292 15.49 16.71 10.27
CA ARG A 292 15.64 15.41 9.59
C ARG A 292 16.61 15.47 8.40
N CYS A 293 17.17 16.66 8.13
CA CYS A 293 18.00 16.92 6.97
C CYS A 293 19.47 16.53 7.21
N PRO A 294 20.06 15.63 6.43
CA PRO A 294 21.49 15.31 6.55
C PRO A 294 22.39 16.47 6.11
N GLN A 295 21.82 17.46 5.42
CA GLN A 295 22.53 18.64 4.93
C GLN A 295 22.24 19.89 5.77
N VAL A 296 21.68 19.74 7.00
CA VAL A 296 21.27 20.85 7.85
C VAL A 296 22.45 21.80 8.16
N ARG A 297 22.19 23.10 8.12
CA ARG A 297 23.10 24.19 8.51
C ARG A 297 22.42 25.06 9.56
N PRO A 298 23.18 25.86 10.33
CA PRO A 298 22.58 26.81 11.30
C PRO A 298 21.47 27.64 10.69
N ARG A 299 21.69 28.25 9.52
CA ARG A 299 20.69 29.07 8.80
C ARG A 299 19.37 28.30 8.55
N CYS A 300 19.43 26.98 8.36
CA CYS A 300 18.22 26.16 8.13
C CYS A 300 17.30 26.12 9.35
N ARG A 301 17.80 26.35 10.57
CA ARG A 301 17.01 26.43 11.80
C ARG A 301 16.41 27.78 12.04
N ASP A 302 17.07 28.83 11.55
CA ASP A 302 16.76 30.23 11.88
C ASP A 302 15.87 30.90 10.83
N ALA A 303 16.02 30.54 9.54
CA ALA A 303 15.32 31.14 8.43
C ALA A 303 14.67 30.11 7.51
N GLN A 304 13.47 30.43 7.02
CA GLN A 304 12.78 29.65 6.03
C GLN A 304 13.43 29.88 4.65
N PRO A 305 13.76 28.80 3.88
CA PRO A 305 14.33 28.96 2.55
C PRO A 305 13.31 29.55 1.57
N ALA A 306 13.76 30.46 0.71
CA ALA A 306 12.97 30.92 -0.42
C ALA A 306 12.75 29.80 -1.45
N LEU A 307 11.82 30.00 -2.35
CA LEU A 307 11.62 29.12 -3.51
C LEU A 307 12.57 29.57 -4.61
N HIS A 308 13.52 28.72 -5.00
CA HIS A 308 14.50 28.97 -6.05
C HIS A 308 14.11 28.22 -7.32
N GLU A 309 14.42 28.78 -8.46
CA GLU A 309 14.33 28.12 -9.75
C GLU A 309 15.72 27.60 -10.17
N VAL A 310 15.82 26.28 -10.39
CA VAL A 310 17.07 25.60 -10.75
C VAL A 310 16.76 24.62 -11.90
N ASP A 311 17.39 24.83 -13.04
CA ASP A 311 17.21 24.00 -14.25
C ASP A 311 15.72 23.78 -14.63
N GLY A 312 14.90 24.85 -14.56
CA GLY A 312 13.47 24.83 -14.85
C GLY A 312 12.62 24.10 -13.79
N ARG A 313 13.19 23.83 -12.63
CA ARG A 313 12.52 23.21 -11.46
C ARG A 313 12.49 24.16 -10.29
N GLN A 314 11.49 24.03 -9.46
CA GLN A 314 11.35 24.83 -8.23
C GLN A 314 11.85 24.02 -7.03
N VAL A 315 12.68 24.61 -6.19
CA VAL A 315 13.21 23.98 -4.97
C VAL A 315 13.28 24.98 -3.81
N ARG A 316 12.81 24.57 -2.64
CA ARG A 316 12.81 25.34 -1.40
C ARG A 316 13.92 24.86 -0.47
N CYS A 317 15.17 25.26 -0.74
CA CYS A 317 16.31 24.82 0.03
C CYS A 317 17.45 25.84 -0.02
N HIS A 318 18.07 26.17 1.13
CA HIS A 318 19.20 27.09 1.23
C HIS A 318 20.46 26.65 0.47
N LEU A 319 20.59 25.38 0.08
CA LEU A 319 21.70 24.93 -0.78
C LEU A 319 21.68 25.56 -2.17
N TYR A 320 20.56 26.12 -2.59
CA TYR A 320 20.38 26.75 -3.91
C TYR A 320 20.27 28.30 -3.83
N ASP A 321 20.42 28.87 -2.64
CA ASP A 321 20.50 30.29 -2.44
C ASP A 321 21.91 30.78 -2.88
N ALA A 322 21.99 31.56 -3.94
CA ALA A 322 23.25 32.01 -4.51
C ALA A 322 24.13 32.78 -3.50
N GLU A 323 23.52 33.47 -2.53
CA GLU A 323 24.24 34.21 -1.51
C GLU A 323 24.70 33.36 -0.32
N SER A 324 24.22 32.11 -0.24
CA SER A 324 24.49 31.24 0.91
C SER A 324 25.93 30.71 0.96
N GLY A 325 26.59 30.55 -0.19
CA GLY A 325 27.91 29.91 -0.31
C GLY A 325 27.89 28.44 0.12
N LEU A 326 26.72 27.83 0.32
CA LEU A 326 26.59 26.45 0.82
C LEU A 326 26.79 25.43 -0.31
N SER A 327 27.55 24.40 -0.03
CA SER A 327 27.73 23.23 -0.89
C SER A 327 27.18 21.96 -0.21
N TRP A 328 26.92 20.92 -1.00
CA TRP A 328 26.58 19.61 -0.48
C TRP A 328 27.69 19.06 0.43
N LEU A 329 27.31 18.57 1.62
CA LEU A 329 28.23 17.77 2.42
C LEU A 329 28.46 16.44 1.69
N SER A 330 29.72 15.97 1.69
CA SER A 330 30.03 14.61 1.25
C SER A 330 29.18 13.62 2.05
N ALA A 331 28.56 12.67 1.35
CA ALA A 331 27.80 11.63 2.03
C ALA A 331 28.75 10.82 2.91
N GLU A 332 28.47 10.70 4.20
CA GLU A 332 29.09 9.66 5.01
C GLU A 332 28.72 8.31 4.39
N ALA A 333 29.72 7.45 4.21
CA ALA A 333 29.49 6.12 3.68
C ALA A 333 28.49 5.39 4.58
N VAL A 334 27.37 4.95 3.99
CA VAL A 334 26.41 4.10 4.69
C VAL A 334 27.19 2.85 5.16
N PRO A 335 27.18 2.52 6.47
CA PRO A 335 27.88 1.33 6.94
C PRO A 335 27.42 0.13 6.11
N ALA A 336 28.39 -0.65 5.63
CA ALA A 336 28.10 -1.92 4.97
C ALA A 336 27.21 -2.76 5.90
N GLY A 337 26.07 -3.23 5.38
CA GLY A 337 25.14 -4.04 6.15
C GLY A 337 25.87 -5.25 6.76
N ARG A 338 25.42 -5.69 7.92
CA ARG A 338 25.90 -6.95 8.51
C ARG A 338 25.71 -8.06 7.48
N ALA A 339 26.77 -8.84 7.27
CA ALA A 339 26.73 -10.01 6.40
C ALA A 339 25.52 -10.87 6.79
N ALA A 340 24.67 -11.14 5.81
CA ALA A 340 23.53 -12.03 5.99
C ALA A 340 24.07 -13.39 6.45
N THR A 341 23.66 -13.85 7.62
CA THR A 341 23.94 -15.21 8.07
C THR A 341 23.25 -16.16 7.10
N SER A 342 24.01 -17.07 6.48
CA SER A 342 23.41 -18.09 5.61
C SER A 342 22.42 -18.93 6.43
N PRO A 343 21.19 -19.16 5.94
CA PRO A 343 20.22 -19.98 6.66
C PRO A 343 20.73 -21.40 6.92
N ASP A 344 20.44 -21.95 8.10
CA ASP A 344 20.68 -23.38 8.39
C ASP A 344 19.71 -24.19 7.49
N PRO A 345 20.19 -25.19 6.73
CA PRO A 345 19.34 -25.95 5.81
C PRO A 345 18.22 -26.75 6.48
N ARG A 346 18.23 -26.89 7.81
CA ARG A 346 17.19 -27.63 8.53
C ARG A 346 15.88 -26.86 8.55
N PRO A 347 14.76 -27.45 8.09
CA PRO A 347 13.46 -26.78 8.12
C PRO A 347 12.97 -26.66 9.57
N VAL A 348 12.58 -25.43 9.95
CA VAL A 348 11.88 -25.13 11.22
C VAL A 348 10.37 -25.34 11.04
N LEU A 349 9.85 -25.00 9.87
CA LEU A 349 8.46 -25.19 9.49
C LEU A 349 8.36 -25.96 8.18
N GLU A 350 7.57 -27.04 8.18
CA GLU A 350 7.21 -27.81 6.99
C GLU A 350 5.69 -27.84 6.85
N VAL A 351 5.21 -27.51 5.68
CA VAL A 351 3.78 -27.50 5.32
C VAL A 351 3.61 -28.41 4.13
N ASP A 352 2.77 -29.43 4.27
CA ASP A 352 2.52 -30.40 3.21
C ASP A 352 1.03 -30.50 2.93
N GLY A 353 0.63 -30.12 1.70
CA GLY A 353 -0.72 -30.25 1.20
C GLY A 353 -1.79 -29.54 2.04
N LEU A 354 -1.46 -28.44 2.73
CA LEU A 354 -2.39 -27.70 3.61
C LEU A 354 -3.66 -27.30 2.86
N LYS A 355 -4.82 -27.60 3.47
CA LYS A 355 -6.14 -27.23 2.95
C LYS A 355 -6.94 -26.48 4.00
N VAL A 356 -7.61 -25.41 3.56
CA VAL A 356 -8.58 -24.64 4.36
C VAL A 356 -9.79 -24.38 3.48
N HIS A 357 -10.87 -25.09 3.76
CA HIS A 357 -12.11 -25.01 3.01
C HIS A 357 -13.24 -24.52 3.91
N PHE A 358 -13.91 -23.43 3.53
CA PHE A 358 -15.03 -22.85 4.27
C PHE A 358 -16.36 -23.31 3.67
N PRO A 359 -17.27 -23.92 4.45
CA PRO A 359 -18.58 -24.32 3.95
C PRO A 359 -19.48 -23.09 3.72
N VAL A 360 -20.06 -22.98 2.53
CA VAL A 360 -21.08 -21.97 2.20
C VAL A 360 -22.45 -22.52 2.53
N ARG A 361 -23.14 -21.86 3.45
CA ARG A 361 -24.47 -22.24 3.91
C ARG A 361 -25.51 -21.27 3.34
N LYS A 362 -26.59 -21.81 2.71
CA LYS A 362 -27.70 -21.01 2.18
C LYS A 362 -29.05 -21.47 2.75
N GLY A 363 -30.01 -20.54 2.75
CA GLY A 363 -31.38 -20.78 3.18
C GLY A 363 -31.58 -20.81 4.69
N VAL A 364 -32.85 -20.84 5.13
CA VAL A 364 -33.27 -20.83 6.54
C VAL A 364 -32.69 -22.04 7.31
N PHE A 365 -32.54 -23.18 6.65
CA PHE A 365 -31.98 -24.41 7.22
C PHE A 365 -30.46 -24.49 7.14
N ARG A 366 -29.73 -23.41 6.72
CA ARG A 366 -28.26 -23.34 6.64
C ARG A 366 -27.63 -24.56 5.94
N ARG A 367 -28.26 -25.10 4.89
CA ARG A 367 -27.71 -26.23 4.14
C ARG A 367 -26.41 -25.82 3.43
N VAL A 368 -25.40 -26.71 3.47
CA VAL A 368 -24.13 -26.53 2.77
C VAL A 368 -24.37 -26.65 1.27
N THR A 369 -24.19 -25.58 0.52
CA THR A 369 -24.41 -25.50 -0.92
C THR A 369 -23.10 -25.48 -1.73
N GLY A 370 -21.95 -25.38 -1.06
CA GLY A 370 -20.63 -25.34 -1.68
C GLY A 370 -19.54 -25.13 -0.65
N GLN A 371 -18.30 -25.11 -1.11
CA GLN A 371 -17.12 -24.84 -0.28
C GLN A 371 -16.25 -23.78 -0.95
N ILE A 372 -15.80 -22.79 -0.18
CA ILE A 372 -14.75 -21.86 -0.62
C ILE A 372 -13.41 -22.49 -0.30
N LYS A 373 -12.66 -22.87 -1.32
CA LYS A 373 -11.31 -23.44 -1.19
C LYS A 373 -10.26 -22.34 -1.07
N ALA A 374 -10.21 -21.71 0.11
CA ALA A 374 -9.30 -20.58 0.34
C ALA A 374 -7.81 -21.00 0.29
N VAL A 375 -7.50 -22.23 0.75
CA VAL A 375 -6.20 -22.87 0.61
C VAL A 375 -6.46 -24.30 0.15
N ASP A 376 -5.81 -24.76 -0.92
CA ASP A 376 -6.11 -26.06 -1.55
C ASP A 376 -4.83 -26.78 -1.98
N GLY A 377 -4.09 -27.31 -1.00
CA GLY A 377 -2.88 -28.09 -1.23
C GLY A 377 -1.60 -27.25 -1.29
N VAL A 378 -1.43 -26.34 -0.33
CA VAL A 378 -0.20 -25.54 -0.18
C VAL A 378 0.91 -26.38 0.44
N THR A 379 2.08 -26.41 -0.22
CA THR A 379 3.30 -27.08 0.25
C THR A 379 4.46 -26.10 0.22
N LEU A 380 5.07 -25.83 1.38
CA LEU A 380 6.25 -24.96 1.53
C LEU A 380 7.04 -25.35 2.77
N SER A 381 8.29 -24.90 2.86
CA SER A 381 9.14 -25.05 4.05
C SER A 381 9.84 -23.75 4.36
N VAL A 382 10.16 -23.53 5.63
CA VAL A 382 10.95 -22.38 6.12
C VAL A 382 12.10 -22.93 6.94
N ALA A 383 13.34 -22.62 6.55
CA ALA A 383 14.54 -23.00 7.28
C ALA A 383 14.85 -22.04 8.43
N ALA A 384 15.73 -22.41 9.35
CA ALA A 384 16.15 -21.54 10.44
C ALA A 384 16.87 -20.29 9.92
N GLY A 385 16.48 -19.11 10.38
CA GLY A 385 17.00 -17.82 9.92
C GLY A 385 16.58 -17.43 8.50
N GLU A 386 15.68 -18.18 7.87
CA GLU A 386 15.22 -17.93 6.50
C GLU A 386 14.00 -17.02 6.47
N THR A 387 13.89 -16.23 5.39
CA THR A 387 12.66 -15.52 5.01
C THR A 387 12.07 -16.15 3.76
N VAL A 388 10.88 -16.74 3.88
CA VAL A 388 10.08 -17.24 2.75
C VAL A 388 8.96 -16.25 2.50
N ALA A 389 8.90 -15.67 1.29
CA ALA A 389 7.82 -14.78 0.90
C ALA A 389 6.67 -15.54 0.25
N LEU A 390 5.44 -15.35 0.74
CA LEU A 390 4.22 -15.84 0.12
C LEU A 390 3.53 -14.67 -0.60
N VAL A 391 3.53 -14.70 -1.94
CA VAL A 391 3.05 -13.59 -2.78
C VAL A 391 1.87 -14.02 -3.65
N GLY A 392 1.08 -13.04 -4.11
CA GLY A 392 -0.07 -13.25 -4.99
C GLY A 392 -1.11 -12.15 -4.84
N GLU A 393 -2.14 -12.17 -5.68
CA GLU A 393 -3.24 -11.19 -5.65
C GLU A 393 -4.05 -11.28 -4.34
N SER A 394 -4.75 -10.18 -4.00
CA SER A 394 -5.64 -10.14 -2.84
C SER A 394 -6.76 -11.18 -2.98
N GLY A 395 -7.08 -11.88 -1.89
CA GLY A 395 -8.10 -12.94 -1.91
C GLY A 395 -7.62 -14.30 -2.43
N CYS A 396 -6.35 -14.47 -2.85
CA CYS A 396 -5.84 -15.78 -3.27
C CYS A 396 -5.59 -16.78 -2.13
N GLY A 397 -5.72 -16.35 -0.84
CA GLY A 397 -5.65 -17.22 0.33
C GLY A 397 -4.42 -17.09 1.22
N LYS A 398 -3.51 -16.14 0.99
CA LYS A 398 -2.25 -15.93 1.74
C LYS A 398 -2.45 -15.78 3.25
N THR A 399 -3.25 -14.78 3.64
CA THR A 399 -3.62 -14.53 5.06
C THR A 399 -4.27 -15.75 5.71
N THR A 400 -5.13 -16.47 4.96
CA THR A 400 -5.78 -17.70 5.43
C THR A 400 -4.76 -18.79 5.68
N ALA A 401 -3.78 -18.97 4.78
CA ALA A 401 -2.68 -19.90 4.97
C ALA A 401 -1.88 -19.56 6.23
N GLY A 402 -1.44 -18.30 6.40
CA GLY A 402 -0.72 -17.84 7.58
C GLY A 402 -1.49 -18.07 8.89
N LYS A 403 -2.79 -17.77 8.92
CA LYS A 403 -3.64 -18.01 10.10
C LYS A 403 -3.85 -19.51 10.38
N ALA A 404 -3.92 -20.34 9.34
CA ALA A 404 -4.09 -21.79 9.52
C ALA A 404 -2.84 -22.44 10.12
N LEU A 405 -1.63 -21.96 9.79
CA LEU A 405 -0.38 -22.44 10.39
C LEU A 405 -0.34 -22.25 11.90
N LEU A 406 -0.99 -21.20 12.41
CA LEU A 406 -1.11 -20.87 13.84
C LEU A 406 -2.39 -21.42 14.47
N GLN A 407 -3.17 -22.19 13.74
CA GLN A 407 -4.48 -22.70 14.17
C GLN A 407 -5.45 -21.59 14.64
N LEU A 408 -5.29 -20.36 14.10
CA LEU A 408 -6.28 -19.28 14.27
C LEU A 408 -7.50 -19.51 13.35
N VAL A 409 -7.31 -20.31 12.31
CA VAL A 409 -8.35 -20.84 11.43
C VAL A 409 -8.11 -22.35 11.32
N PRO A 410 -9.13 -23.20 11.51
CA PRO A 410 -8.97 -24.65 11.44
C PRO A 410 -8.62 -25.09 10.03
N ALA A 411 -7.60 -25.93 9.90
CA ALA A 411 -7.26 -26.60 8.64
C ALA A 411 -8.28 -27.72 8.34
N SER A 412 -8.59 -27.91 7.05
CA SER A 412 -9.48 -28.97 6.58
C SER A 412 -8.72 -30.24 6.17
N GLY A 413 -7.38 -30.16 6.07
CA GLY A 413 -6.51 -31.29 5.70
C GLY A 413 -5.08 -30.83 5.43
N GLY A 414 -4.21 -31.79 5.18
CA GLY A 414 -2.78 -31.61 5.03
C GLY A 414 -2.02 -31.89 6.32
N ALA A 415 -0.73 -31.52 6.35
CA ALA A 415 0.14 -31.63 7.53
C ALA A 415 0.92 -30.34 7.73
N VAL A 416 1.13 -29.95 8.98
CA VAL A 416 1.98 -28.80 9.37
C VAL A 416 2.90 -29.25 10.49
N ARG A 417 4.20 -29.32 10.21
CA ARG A 417 5.20 -29.70 11.20
C ARG A 417 6.06 -28.50 11.60
N TYR A 418 6.20 -28.29 12.88
CA TYR A 418 7.09 -27.30 13.44
C TYR A 418 8.14 -27.99 14.30
N ASP A 419 9.39 -27.84 13.94
CA ASP A 419 10.53 -28.55 14.57
C ASP A 419 10.26 -30.07 14.71
N GLY A 420 9.72 -30.68 13.64
CA GLY A 420 9.33 -32.09 13.56
C GLY A 420 8.01 -32.49 14.23
N ARG A 421 7.35 -31.58 14.97
CA ARG A 421 6.06 -31.83 15.65
C ARG A 421 4.89 -31.52 14.72
N GLU A 422 3.96 -32.47 14.57
CA GLU A 422 2.72 -32.24 13.81
C GLU A 422 1.76 -31.32 14.58
N LEU A 423 1.46 -30.15 14.02
CA LEU A 423 0.66 -29.12 14.70
C LEU A 423 -0.84 -29.34 14.59
N LEU A 424 -1.33 -29.89 13.48
CA LEU A 424 -2.78 -30.00 13.23
C LEU A 424 -3.48 -30.98 14.17
N THR A 425 -2.73 -31.92 14.75
CA THR A 425 -3.23 -32.95 15.67
C THR A 425 -2.99 -32.65 17.13
N LEU A 426 -2.34 -31.51 17.46
CA LEU A 426 -2.07 -31.11 18.84
C LEU A 426 -3.34 -30.84 19.63
N ALA A 427 -3.38 -31.35 20.87
CA ALA A 427 -4.43 -30.95 21.80
C ALA A 427 -4.29 -29.46 22.19
N PRO A 428 -5.39 -28.76 22.55
CA PRO A 428 -5.34 -27.34 22.90
C PRO A 428 -4.34 -26.96 24.00
N ALA A 429 -4.09 -27.87 24.96
CA ALA A 429 -3.12 -27.67 26.03
C ALA A 429 -1.67 -27.64 25.52
N ASP A 430 -1.36 -28.43 24.48
CA ASP A 430 -0.01 -28.58 23.95
C ASP A 430 0.39 -27.41 23.02
N TRP A 431 -0.57 -26.54 22.67
CA TRP A 431 -0.33 -25.35 21.85
C TRP A 431 0.41 -24.25 22.61
N ARG A 432 0.40 -24.23 23.94
CA ARG A 432 1.01 -23.14 24.73
C ARG A 432 2.51 -22.98 24.46
N PRO A 433 3.36 -24.01 24.48
CA PRO A 433 4.77 -23.88 24.12
C PRO A 433 4.95 -23.48 22.65
N VAL A 434 4.15 -24.04 21.73
CA VAL A 434 4.22 -23.69 20.29
C VAL A 434 3.89 -22.24 20.06
N ARG A 435 2.84 -21.70 20.72
CA ARG A 435 2.47 -20.27 20.63
C ARG A 435 3.53 -19.32 21.15
N ARG A 436 4.43 -19.76 22.03
CA ARG A 436 5.58 -18.97 22.43
C ARG A 436 6.59 -18.82 21.31
N GLU A 437 6.81 -19.88 20.54
CA GLU A 437 7.84 -19.94 19.50
C GLU A 437 7.33 -19.46 18.15
N LEU A 438 6.02 -19.60 17.89
CA LEU A 438 5.33 -19.19 16.67
C LEU A 438 4.46 -17.97 16.94
N GLN A 439 4.78 -16.83 16.34
CA GLN A 439 4.05 -15.58 16.51
C GLN A 439 3.55 -15.02 15.18
N MET A 440 2.63 -14.04 15.23
CA MET A 440 2.08 -13.37 14.06
C MET A 440 2.07 -11.85 14.23
N ILE A 441 2.54 -11.16 13.19
CA ILE A 441 2.31 -9.73 12.99
C ILE A 441 1.16 -9.62 12.01
N PHE A 442 0.03 -9.03 12.44
CA PHE A 442 -1.19 -8.93 11.64
C PHE A 442 -1.16 -7.75 10.67
N GLN A 443 -1.94 -7.84 9.61
CA GLN A 443 -2.04 -6.86 8.52
C GLN A 443 -2.43 -5.46 8.99
N ASP A 444 -3.38 -5.36 9.91
CA ASP A 444 -3.86 -4.09 10.44
C ASP A 444 -3.43 -3.91 11.90
N PRO A 445 -2.47 -3.01 12.16
CA PRO A 445 -2.04 -2.74 13.53
C PRO A 445 -3.11 -2.05 14.38
N PHE A 446 -4.10 -1.38 13.77
CA PHE A 446 -5.20 -0.75 14.50
C PHE A 446 -6.14 -1.78 15.14
N SER A 447 -6.58 -2.75 14.35
CA SER A 447 -7.50 -3.80 14.84
C SER A 447 -6.79 -4.86 15.68
N SER A 448 -5.47 -5.00 15.54
CA SER A 448 -4.69 -5.99 16.27
C SER A 448 -4.31 -5.59 17.70
N LEU A 449 -4.34 -4.31 18.03
CA LEU A 449 -4.04 -3.79 19.35
C LEU A 449 -5.33 -3.42 20.08
N ASN A 450 -5.50 -3.86 21.32
CA ASN A 450 -6.67 -3.50 22.14
C ASN A 450 -6.64 -2.00 22.47
N PRO A 451 -7.58 -1.18 21.96
CA PRO A 451 -7.54 0.28 22.14
C PRO A 451 -7.80 0.74 23.59
N ARG A 452 -8.25 -0.18 24.47
CA ARG A 452 -8.55 0.09 25.88
C ARG A 452 -7.39 -0.25 26.81
N MET A 453 -6.33 -0.89 26.29
CA MET A 453 -5.14 -1.25 27.04
C MET A 453 -4.01 -0.29 26.75
N ARG A 454 -3.13 -0.05 27.71
CA ARG A 454 -1.89 0.69 27.51
C ARG A 454 -0.87 -0.18 26.78
N VAL A 455 0.09 0.43 26.12
CA VAL A 455 1.14 -0.30 25.37
C VAL A 455 1.88 -1.29 26.25
N GLY A 456 2.25 -0.90 27.48
CA GLY A 456 2.90 -1.81 28.43
C GLY A 456 2.07 -3.04 28.75
N GLU A 457 0.76 -2.87 28.97
CA GLU A 457 -0.18 -3.97 29.24
C GLU A 457 -0.32 -4.91 28.05
N ILE A 458 -0.36 -4.37 26.81
CA ILE A 458 -0.42 -5.16 25.57
C ILE A 458 0.82 -6.04 25.42
N LEU A 459 2.00 -5.51 25.73
CA LEU A 459 3.26 -6.27 25.67
C LEU A 459 3.34 -7.31 26.79
N GLU A 460 2.86 -6.97 27.99
CA GLU A 460 2.88 -7.86 29.15
C GLU A 460 1.90 -9.03 29.03
N GLU A 461 0.74 -8.83 28.37
CA GLU A 461 -0.31 -9.83 28.22
C GLU A 461 0.21 -11.17 27.69
N GLY A 462 1.00 -11.11 26.57
CA GLY A 462 1.62 -12.29 25.97
C GLY A 462 2.62 -12.98 26.91
N MET A 463 3.44 -12.21 27.61
CA MET A 463 4.42 -12.75 28.56
C MET A 463 3.74 -13.48 29.71
N ARG A 464 2.70 -12.91 30.28
CA ARG A 464 1.93 -13.51 31.39
C ARG A 464 1.20 -14.79 30.95
N SER A 465 0.48 -14.74 29.84
CA SER A 465 -0.31 -15.87 29.35
C SER A 465 0.53 -17.08 28.93
N LEU A 466 1.72 -16.84 28.40
CA LEU A 466 2.64 -17.89 27.94
C LEU A 466 3.71 -18.27 28.98
N GLY A 467 3.72 -17.62 30.15
CA GLY A 467 4.65 -17.92 31.23
C GLY A 467 6.09 -17.51 30.95
N VAL A 468 6.25 -16.41 30.23
CA VAL A 468 7.56 -15.79 29.98
C VAL A 468 7.82 -14.78 31.08
N GLU A 469 8.97 -14.90 31.73
CA GLU A 469 9.40 -14.00 32.80
C GLU A 469 8.37 -13.88 33.93
N PRO A 470 8.41 -14.77 34.96
CA PRO A 470 7.41 -14.79 36.03
C PRO A 470 7.41 -13.53 36.91
N ASP A 471 8.58 -12.91 37.10
CA ASP A 471 8.73 -11.71 37.93
C ASP A 471 8.23 -10.46 37.23
N ALA A 472 7.39 -9.67 37.91
CA ALA A 472 6.78 -8.46 37.39
C ALA A 472 7.81 -7.34 37.11
N ALA A 473 8.84 -7.21 37.95
CA ALA A 473 9.88 -6.21 37.77
C ALA A 473 10.75 -6.53 36.54
N GLN A 474 11.07 -7.80 36.32
CA GLN A 474 11.82 -8.27 35.14
C GLN A 474 10.99 -8.11 33.88
N ARG A 475 9.66 -8.36 33.92
CA ARG A 475 8.77 -8.05 32.77
C ARG A 475 8.78 -6.58 32.42
N ALA A 476 8.74 -5.69 33.43
CA ALA A 476 8.78 -4.25 33.17
C ALA A 476 10.08 -3.82 32.49
N LEU A 477 11.24 -4.29 32.94
CA LEU A 477 12.53 -4.04 32.32
C LEU A 477 12.60 -4.57 30.89
N ARG A 478 12.07 -5.77 30.67
CA ARG A 478 11.99 -6.36 29.33
C ARG A 478 11.09 -5.55 28.38
N ILE A 479 9.97 -5.03 28.86
CA ILE A 479 9.09 -4.15 28.06
C ILE A 479 9.84 -2.88 27.64
N GLU A 480 10.57 -2.26 28.56
CA GLU A 480 11.38 -1.07 28.26
C GLU A 480 12.46 -1.37 27.22
N ALA A 481 13.18 -2.47 27.36
CA ALA A 481 14.19 -2.92 26.42
C ALA A 481 13.58 -3.20 25.02
N LEU A 482 12.39 -3.84 24.96
CA LEU A 482 11.69 -4.10 23.72
C LEU A 482 11.24 -2.80 23.01
N LEU A 483 10.71 -1.83 23.76
CA LEU A 483 10.33 -0.53 23.19
C LEU A 483 11.54 0.17 22.60
N GLN A 484 12.67 0.23 23.32
CA GLN A 484 13.93 0.79 22.80
C GLN A 484 14.38 0.05 21.54
N ARG A 485 14.27 -1.29 21.52
CA ARG A 485 14.69 -2.13 20.42
C ARG A 485 13.92 -1.86 19.14
N VAL A 486 12.63 -1.61 19.23
CA VAL A 486 11.80 -1.23 18.08
C VAL A 486 11.85 0.28 17.78
N GLY A 487 12.72 1.05 18.45
CA GLY A 487 12.90 2.49 18.26
C GLY A 487 11.78 3.34 18.80
N LEU A 488 11.19 2.94 19.92
CA LEU A 488 10.20 3.70 20.69
C LEU A 488 10.78 4.10 22.05
N ASP A 489 10.40 5.28 22.56
CA ASP A 489 10.80 5.72 23.89
C ASP A 489 10.09 4.88 24.96
N PRO A 490 10.80 4.34 25.97
CA PRO A 490 10.22 3.56 27.05
C PRO A 490 9.09 4.27 27.82
N SER A 491 9.13 5.61 27.94
CA SER A 491 8.06 6.40 28.56
C SER A 491 6.70 6.28 27.86
N MET A 492 6.70 5.80 26.62
CA MET A 492 5.48 5.59 25.84
C MET A 492 4.68 4.35 26.27
N ARG A 493 5.21 3.52 27.19
CA ARG A 493 4.53 2.31 27.70
C ARG A 493 3.16 2.60 28.33
N ASP A 494 2.98 3.81 28.90
CA ASP A 494 1.77 4.21 29.60
C ASP A 494 0.71 4.85 28.71
N ARG A 495 0.99 5.01 27.41
CA ARG A 495 0.07 5.56 26.41
C ARG A 495 -0.84 4.48 25.80
N PHE A 496 -1.97 4.94 25.24
CA PHE A 496 -2.90 4.09 24.51
C PHE A 496 -2.57 4.01 23.01
N PRO A 497 -2.93 2.90 22.32
CA PRO A 497 -2.65 2.74 20.89
C PRO A 497 -3.14 3.88 19.99
N HIS A 498 -4.26 4.52 20.31
CA HIS A 498 -4.81 5.61 19.52
C HIS A 498 -3.97 6.90 19.55
N GLU A 499 -3.02 7.04 20.48
CA GLU A 499 -2.10 8.17 20.59
C GLU A 499 -0.87 8.05 19.67
N PHE A 500 -0.75 6.93 18.93
CA PHE A 500 0.42 6.62 18.11
C PHE A 500 0.11 6.71 16.61
N SER A 501 1.13 7.06 15.81
CA SER A 501 1.07 6.99 14.35
C SER A 501 1.00 5.54 13.87
N GLY A 502 0.60 5.32 12.60
CA GLY A 502 0.54 3.98 11.99
C GLY A 502 1.88 3.22 12.11
N GLY A 503 2.99 3.87 11.78
CA GLY A 503 4.33 3.26 11.90
C GLY A 503 4.74 2.94 13.34
N GLN A 504 4.35 3.77 14.31
CA GLN A 504 4.60 3.49 15.73
C GLN A 504 3.75 2.32 16.21
N ARG A 505 2.49 2.20 15.80
CA ARG A 505 1.63 1.04 16.10
C ARG A 505 2.21 -0.24 15.51
N GLN A 506 2.76 -0.17 14.29
CA GLN A 506 3.43 -1.31 13.68
C GLN A 506 4.66 -1.76 14.50
N ARG A 507 5.45 -0.82 15.01
CA ARG A 507 6.56 -1.11 15.92
C ARG A 507 6.09 -1.75 17.24
N ILE A 508 4.94 -1.31 17.78
CA ILE A 508 4.32 -1.93 18.96
C ILE A 508 3.86 -3.36 18.64
N ALA A 509 3.27 -3.61 17.46
CA ALA A 509 2.87 -4.95 17.05
C ALA A 509 4.07 -5.89 16.87
N ILE A 510 5.20 -5.38 16.34
CA ILE A 510 6.46 -6.11 16.27
C ILE A 510 6.99 -6.41 17.69
N ALA A 511 7.02 -5.41 18.58
CA ALA A 511 7.45 -5.58 19.98
C ALA A 511 6.61 -6.64 20.71
N ARG A 512 5.28 -6.66 20.47
CA ARG A 512 4.36 -7.66 21.03
C ARG A 512 4.72 -9.07 20.59
N ALA A 513 5.01 -9.26 19.29
CA ALA A 513 5.43 -10.56 18.79
C ALA A 513 6.78 -11.00 19.41
N LEU A 514 7.72 -10.08 19.59
CA LEU A 514 9.03 -10.35 20.18
C LEU A 514 9.00 -10.58 21.70
N ALA A 515 7.96 -10.12 22.39
CA ALA A 515 7.85 -10.17 23.84
C ALA A 515 8.02 -11.58 24.42
N VAL A 516 7.67 -12.60 23.66
CA VAL A 516 7.73 -14.01 24.06
C VAL A 516 8.94 -14.77 23.51
N SER A 517 9.89 -14.08 22.83
CA SER A 517 11.10 -14.68 22.20
C SER A 517 10.76 -15.78 21.20
N PRO A 518 10.04 -15.45 20.11
CA PRO A 518 9.70 -16.44 19.09
C PRO A 518 10.92 -16.89 18.29
N ARG A 519 10.81 -18.03 17.58
CA ARG A 519 11.78 -18.49 16.59
C ARG A 519 11.27 -18.26 15.15
N LEU A 520 9.96 -18.25 14.96
CA LEU A 520 9.33 -17.99 13.68
C LEU A 520 8.18 -16.97 13.82
N ILE A 521 8.16 -15.99 12.93
CA ILE A 521 7.10 -14.99 12.88
C ILE A 521 6.43 -15.04 11.50
N VAL A 522 5.10 -15.20 11.48
CA VAL A 522 4.28 -14.97 10.29
C VAL A 522 3.99 -13.48 10.20
N CYS A 523 4.53 -12.82 9.19
CA CYS A 523 4.32 -11.39 8.94
C CYS A 523 3.25 -11.23 7.84
N ASP A 524 2.02 -10.86 8.21
CA ASP A 524 0.91 -10.67 7.29
C ASP A 524 0.83 -9.20 6.87
N GLU A 525 1.34 -8.87 5.69
CA GLU A 525 1.41 -7.52 5.11
C GLU A 525 1.90 -6.42 6.08
N PRO A 526 3.04 -6.59 6.75
CA PRO A 526 3.44 -5.73 7.86
C PRO A 526 3.78 -4.29 7.45
N THR A 527 3.78 -3.96 6.16
CA THR A 527 4.17 -2.65 5.64
C THR A 527 3.14 -2.03 4.68
N SER A 528 2.00 -2.69 4.42
CA SER A 528 1.05 -2.29 3.37
C SER A 528 0.35 -0.94 3.58
N ALA A 529 0.22 -0.49 4.84
CA ALA A 529 -0.43 0.78 5.19
C ALA A 529 0.56 1.88 5.60
N LEU A 530 1.84 1.74 5.23
CA LEU A 530 2.91 2.64 5.66
C LEU A 530 3.49 3.42 4.49
N ASP A 531 3.89 4.67 4.75
CA ASP A 531 4.66 5.48 3.80
C ASP A 531 6.00 4.84 3.50
N VAL A 532 6.57 5.15 2.33
CA VAL A 532 7.85 4.63 1.84
C VAL A 532 8.98 4.76 2.89
N SER A 533 9.08 5.90 3.58
CA SER A 533 10.14 6.12 4.58
C SER A 533 9.94 5.26 5.84
N VAL A 534 8.70 5.10 6.30
CA VAL A 534 8.37 4.25 7.45
C VAL A 534 8.49 2.77 7.07
N GLN A 535 8.07 2.40 5.86
CA GLN A 535 8.25 1.05 5.31
C GLN A 535 9.73 0.64 5.31
N ALA A 536 10.64 1.51 4.83
CA ALA A 536 12.08 1.25 4.86
C ALA A 536 12.60 1.02 6.30
N GLN A 537 12.15 1.83 7.26
CA GLN A 537 12.50 1.66 8.68
C GLN A 537 12.04 0.31 9.25
N ILE A 538 10.81 -0.13 8.92
CA ILE A 538 10.28 -1.42 9.38
C ILE A 538 11.01 -2.59 8.73
N LEU A 539 11.33 -2.50 7.43
CA LEU A 539 12.09 -3.55 6.73
C LEU A 539 13.51 -3.70 7.30
N ASN A 540 14.22 -2.59 7.54
CA ASN A 540 15.52 -2.62 8.21
C ASN A 540 15.40 -3.23 9.60
N LEU A 541 14.40 -2.79 10.41
CA LEU A 541 14.17 -3.34 11.74
C LEU A 541 13.96 -4.86 11.70
N LEU A 542 13.13 -5.38 10.81
CA LEU A 542 12.88 -6.82 10.68
C LEU A 542 14.17 -7.57 10.29
N LYS A 543 15.00 -7.00 9.43
CA LYS A 543 16.27 -7.57 9.01
C LYS A 543 17.30 -7.59 10.16
N ASP A 544 17.38 -6.49 10.92
CA ASP A 544 18.24 -6.40 12.11
C ASP A 544 17.84 -7.42 13.17
N LEU A 545 16.53 -7.54 13.44
CA LEU A 545 15.97 -8.51 14.38
C LEU A 545 16.21 -9.96 13.92
N GLN A 546 16.15 -10.23 12.62
CA GLN A 546 16.48 -11.53 12.05
C GLN A 546 17.95 -11.90 12.32
N GLY A 547 18.85 -10.98 12.03
CA GLY A 547 20.29 -11.20 12.24
C GLY A 547 20.68 -11.32 13.72
N GLU A 548 19.99 -10.61 14.63
CA GLU A 548 20.29 -10.61 16.05
C GLU A 548 19.72 -11.83 16.78
N PHE A 549 18.47 -12.19 16.50
CA PHE A 549 17.76 -13.24 17.22
C PHE A 549 17.65 -14.55 16.44
N GLY A 550 18.20 -14.62 15.22
CA GLY A 550 18.10 -15.81 14.35
C GLY A 550 16.67 -16.11 13.92
N LEU A 551 15.82 -15.09 13.78
CA LEU A 551 14.40 -15.25 13.47
C LEU A 551 14.20 -15.79 12.08
N SER A 552 13.24 -16.72 11.93
CA SER A 552 12.69 -17.12 10.64
C SER A 552 11.41 -16.36 10.34
N TYR A 553 11.18 -16.02 9.07
CA TYR A 553 9.96 -15.31 8.65
C TYR A 553 9.19 -16.05 7.56
N LEU A 554 7.89 -16.18 7.75
CA LEU A 554 6.97 -16.37 6.64
C LEU A 554 6.33 -15.00 6.34
N PHE A 555 6.78 -14.37 5.26
CA PHE A 555 6.45 -13.01 4.91
C PHE A 555 5.36 -12.94 3.84
N ILE A 556 4.15 -12.59 4.21
CA ILE A 556 3.01 -12.45 3.30
C ILE A 556 2.96 -11.02 2.80
N THR A 557 2.99 -10.82 1.49
CA THR A 557 2.90 -9.49 0.87
C THR A 557 2.46 -9.58 -0.58
N HIS A 558 1.94 -8.47 -1.10
CA HIS A 558 1.71 -8.27 -2.53
C HIS A 558 2.78 -7.36 -3.16
N ASN A 559 3.68 -6.76 -2.36
CA ASN A 559 4.73 -5.86 -2.84
C ASN A 559 6.01 -6.63 -3.20
N LEU A 560 6.22 -6.84 -4.51
CA LEU A 560 7.36 -7.61 -5.03
C LEU A 560 8.72 -6.90 -4.83
N ALA A 561 8.76 -5.57 -4.71
CA ALA A 561 10.00 -4.86 -4.38
C ALA A 561 10.47 -5.16 -2.95
N VAL A 562 9.53 -5.30 -2.00
CA VAL A 562 9.82 -5.74 -0.63
C VAL A 562 10.32 -7.19 -0.62
N VAL A 563 9.73 -8.05 -1.45
CA VAL A 563 10.15 -9.45 -1.59
C VAL A 563 11.59 -9.54 -2.11
N ASP A 564 11.92 -8.77 -3.14
CA ASP A 564 13.26 -8.73 -3.72
C ASP A 564 14.32 -8.26 -2.70
N TYR A 565 13.97 -7.34 -1.80
CA TYR A 565 14.84 -6.85 -0.75
C TYR A 565 15.04 -7.83 0.42
N LEU A 566 13.99 -8.55 0.85
CA LEU A 566 13.98 -9.29 2.12
C LEU A 566 14.00 -10.82 1.97
N ALA A 567 13.40 -11.38 0.90
CA ALA A 567 13.14 -12.80 0.81
C ALA A 567 14.34 -13.61 0.30
N HIS A 568 14.55 -14.78 0.92
CA HIS A 568 15.48 -15.82 0.43
C HIS A 568 14.76 -16.72 -0.57
N GLN A 569 13.52 -17.13 -0.28
CA GLN A 569 12.67 -17.89 -1.17
C GLN A 569 11.33 -17.19 -1.41
N VAL A 570 10.71 -17.48 -2.54
CA VAL A 570 9.40 -16.97 -2.94
C VAL A 570 8.49 -18.12 -3.30
N ALA A 571 7.26 -18.08 -2.79
CA ALA A 571 6.17 -18.95 -3.18
C ALA A 571 5.03 -18.08 -3.74
N VAL A 572 4.69 -18.26 -5.01
CA VAL A 572 3.63 -17.51 -5.71
C VAL A 572 2.33 -18.28 -5.61
N MET A 573 1.32 -17.65 -5.02
CA MET A 573 0.03 -18.29 -4.73
C MET A 573 -1.07 -17.70 -5.64
N TYR A 574 -1.86 -18.59 -6.26
CA TYR A 574 -3.02 -18.25 -7.08
C TYR A 574 -4.21 -19.15 -6.71
N LEU A 575 -5.36 -18.58 -6.37
CA LEU A 575 -6.59 -19.29 -6.01
C LEU A 575 -6.35 -20.52 -5.10
N GLY A 576 -5.68 -20.28 -3.96
CA GLY A 576 -5.47 -21.30 -2.94
C GLY A 576 -4.31 -22.25 -3.19
N ARG A 577 -3.56 -22.14 -4.31
CA ARG A 577 -2.49 -23.06 -4.69
C ARG A 577 -1.18 -22.34 -4.99
N ILE A 578 -0.05 -22.94 -4.67
CA ILE A 578 1.26 -22.43 -5.11
C ILE A 578 1.46 -22.86 -6.56
N VAL A 579 1.69 -21.87 -7.43
CA VAL A 579 1.90 -22.08 -8.88
C VAL A 579 3.38 -22.06 -9.27
N GLU A 580 4.20 -21.36 -8.51
CA GLU A 580 5.65 -21.30 -8.68
C GLU A 580 6.33 -21.06 -7.35
N ARG A 581 7.45 -21.75 -7.06
CA ARG A 581 8.29 -21.50 -5.88
C ARG A 581 9.75 -21.71 -6.22
N GLY A 582 10.64 -20.98 -5.53
CA GLY A 582 12.07 -21.12 -5.70
C GLY A 582 12.84 -20.00 -4.97
N ARG A 583 14.15 -19.92 -5.21
CA ARG A 583 14.96 -18.80 -4.71
C ARG A 583 14.41 -17.48 -5.25
N ALA A 584 14.44 -16.42 -4.43
CA ALA A 584 13.90 -15.12 -4.83
C ALA A 584 14.51 -14.62 -6.15
N GLU A 585 15.82 -14.76 -6.33
CA GLU A 585 16.50 -14.35 -7.56
C GLU A 585 16.04 -15.13 -8.79
N GLU A 586 15.80 -16.45 -8.66
CA GLU A 586 15.34 -17.28 -9.76
C GLU A 586 13.92 -16.92 -10.18
N VAL A 587 13.01 -16.74 -9.20
CA VAL A 587 11.59 -16.47 -9.48
C VAL A 587 11.37 -15.04 -9.95
N LEU A 588 12.06 -14.04 -9.37
CA LEU A 588 11.83 -12.64 -9.66
C LEU A 588 12.51 -12.18 -10.96
N ARG A 589 13.66 -12.80 -11.35
CA ARG A 589 14.38 -12.40 -12.57
C ARG A 589 14.00 -13.23 -13.80
N ASP A 590 13.60 -14.47 -13.62
CA ASP A 590 13.31 -15.42 -14.71
C ASP A 590 12.01 -16.20 -14.42
N ALA A 591 10.91 -15.49 -14.17
CA ALA A 591 9.60 -16.09 -13.89
C ALA A 591 9.18 -17.09 -14.98
N ARG A 592 8.79 -18.31 -14.57
CA ARG A 592 8.36 -19.37 -15.50
C ARG A 592 6.85 -19.43 -15.63
N HIS A 593 6.12 -19.36 -14.53
CA HIS A 593 4.66 -19.40 -14.63
C HIS A 593 4.11 -18.09 -15.24
N PRO A 594 3.20 -18.15 -16.24
CA PRO A 594 2.64 -16.93 -16.87
C PRO A 594 2.00 -15.96 -15.87
N TYR A 595 1.39 -16.45 -14.80
CA TYR A 595 0.87 -15.60 -13.71
C TYR A 595 2.00 -14.84 -12.99
N THR A 596 3.13 -15.48 -12.70
CA THR A 596 4.28 -14.82 -12.07
C THR A 596 4.84 -13.73 -12.98
N ARG A 597 4.92 -13.99 -14.28
CA ARG A 597 5.34 -12.99 -15.30
C ARG A 597 4.38 -11.79 -15.32
N MET A 598 3.08 -12.06 -15.28
CA MET A 598 2.05 -11.01 -15.21
C MET A 598 2.18 -10.15 -13.94
N LEU A 599 2.39 -10.77 -12.77
CA LEU A 599 2.59 -10.04 -11.52
C LEU A 599 3.83 -9.13 -11.58
N LEU A 600 4.96 -9.64 -12.10
CA LEU A 600 6.20 -8.88 -12.23
C LEU A 600 6.07 -7.73 -13.24
N ALA A 601 5.35 -7.93 -14.33
CA ALA A 601 5.09 -6.90 -15.32
C ALA A 601 4.17 -5.78 -14.79
N ALA A 602 3.32 -6.08 -13.82
CA ALA A 602 2.42 -5.11 -13.20
C ALA A 602 3.12 -4.19 -12.19
N VAL A 603 4.33 -4.56 -11.70
CA VAL A 603 5.09 -3.73 -10.74
C VAL A 603 5.56 -2.45 -11.40
N PRO A 604 5.17 -1.26 -10.88
CA PRO A 604 5.65 0.00 -11.41
C PRO A 604 7.17 0.14 -11.17
N LYS A 605 7.95 0.31 -12.23
CA LYS A 605 9.39 0.55 -12.14
C LYS A 605 9.68 2.05 -12.14
N VAL A 606 10.53 2.50 -11.23
CA VAL A 606 10.99 3.89 -11.16
C VAL A 606 11.99 4.20 -12.28
N SER A 607 12.79 3.22 -12.70
CA SER A 607 13.78 3.32 -13.78
C SER A 607 13.44 2.33 -14.89
N GLY A 608 13.34 2.80 -16.14
CA GLY A 608 13.10 1.99 -17.34
C GLY A 608 12.11 2.66 -18.31
N PRO A 609 12.03 2.19 -19.56
CA PRO A 609 11.04 2.69 -20.51
C PRO A 609 9.64 2.40 -19.98
N VAL A 610 8.73 3.37 -20.11
CA VAL A 610 7.31 3.19 -19.82
C VAL A 610 6.80 2.08 -20.74
N LEU A 611 6.44 0.93 -20.17
CA LEU A 611 5.80 -0.14 -20.94
C LEU A 611 4.50 0.42 -21.53
N THR A 612 4.42 0.47 -22.85
CA THR A 612 3.19 0.89 -23.54
C THR A 612 2.10 -0.16 -23.36
N ALA A 613 0.85 0.29 -23.32
CA ALA A 613 -0.35 -0.53 -23.05
C ALA A 613 -0.51 -1.75 -23.99
N GLU A 614 0.23 -1.82 -25.09
CA GLU A 614 0.17 -2.91 -26.07
C GLU A 614 0.87 -4.21 -25.63
N GLN A 615 1.71 -4.17 -24.58
CA GLN A 615 2.50 -5.33 -24.14
C GLN A 615 1.93 -6.12 -22.95
N GLY A 616 0.76 -5.73 -22.40
CA GLY A 616 0.23 -6.36 -21.17
C GLY A 616 -1.29 -6.46 -21.04
N ALA A 617 -2.05 -5.94 -21.98
CA ALA A 617 -3.52 -5.95 -21.91
C ALA A 617 -4.12 -7.24 -22.52
N GLY A 618 -3.97 -8.35 -21.83
CA GLY A 618 -5.03 -9.35 -21.84
C GLY A 618 -6.29 -8.71 -21.22
N GLU A 619 -7.48 -9.04 -21.73
CA GLU A 619 -8.75 -8.53 -21.19
C GLU A 619 -8.74 -8.58 -19.66
N ALA A 620 -9.19 -7.48 -19.04
CA ALA A 620 -9.20 -7.32 -17.58
C ALA A 620 -10.19 -8.31 -16.94
N ILE A 621 -9.77 -9.57 -16.80
CA ILE A 621 -10.55 -10.62 -16.14
C ILE A 621 -10.18 -10.57 -14.65
N ASP A 622 -11.16 -10.25 -13.80
CA ASP A 622 -11.02 -10.31 -12.34
C ASP A 622 -10.62 -11.72 -11.87
N LEU A 623 -10.07 -11.81 -10.66
CA LEU A 623 -9.76 -13.09 -10.04
C LEU A 623 -11.02 -13.96 -10.01
N PRO A 624 -11.01 -15.18 -10.58
CA PRO A 624 -12.17 -16.07 -10.53
C PRO A 624 -12.57 -16.37 -9.08
N SER A 625 -13.86 -16.65 -8.89
CA SER A 625 -14.40 -16.92 -7.56
C SER A 625 -13.78 -18.20 -6.95
N PRO A 626 -13.24 -18.15 -5.73
CA PRO A 626 -12.76 -19.33 -5.02
C PRO A 626 -13.88 -20.32 -4.65
N LEU A 627 -15.15 -19.94 -4.81
CA LEU A 627 -16.31 -20.80 -4.64
C LEU A 627 -16.48 -21.77 -5.83
N SER A 628 -16.10 -21.33 -7.02
CA SER A 628 -16.16 -22.10 -8.25
C SER A 628 -14.90 -21.83 -9.08
N PRO A 629 -13.75 -22.38 -8.68
CA PRO A 629 -12.52 -22.19 -9.43
C PRO A 629 -12.65 -22.81 -10.83
N PRO A 630 -11.98 -22.24 -11.84
CA PRO A 630 -11.96 -22.83 -13.19
C PRO A 630 -11.49 -24.28 -13.17
N ALA A 631 -12.03 -25.11 -14.07
CA ALA A 631 -11.56 -26.47 -14.26
C ALA A 631 -10.12 -26.45 -14.78
N GLY A 632 -9.38 -27.53 -14.57
CA GLY A 632 -7.97 -27.61 -14.97
C GLY A 632 -7.09 -26.57 -14.28
N CYS A 633 -6.16 -25.95 -15.01
CA CYS A 633 -5.31 -24.88 -14.50
C CYS A 633 -6.16 -23.65 -14.13
N HIS A 634 -6.18 -23.25 -12.87
CA HIS A 634 -7.03 -22.15 -12.40
C HIS A 634 -6.73 -20.82 -13.08
N PHE A 635 -5.52 -20.66 -13.63
CA PHE A 635 -5.10 -19.42 -14.32
C PHE A 635 -5.47 -19.40 -15.81
N HIS A 636 -5.92 -20.54 -16.41
CA HIS A 636 -6.14 -20.63 -17.87
C HIS A 636 -7.06 -19.54 -18.45
N PRO A 637 -8.10 -19.02 -17.76
CA PRO A 637 -8.94 -17.96 -18.35
C PRO A 637 -8.22 -16.63 -18.57
N ARG A 638 -7.10 -16.42 -17.84
CA ARG A 638 -6.28 -15.20 -17.89
C ARG A 638 -4.92 -15.44 -18.57
N CYS A 639 -4.63 -16.65 -18.98
CA CYS A 639 -3.36 -17.06 -19.53
C CYS A 639 -3.32 -16.86 -21.06
N SER A 640 -2.42 -16.01 -21.54
CA SER A 640 -2.21 -15.82 -22.99
C SER A 640 -1.61 -17.06 -23.68
N GLU A 641 -1.01 -17.96 -22.90
CA GLU A 641 -0.36 -19.20 -23.37
C GLU A 641 -1.19 -20.45 -23.04
N ALA A 642 -2.51 -20.29 -22.78
CA ALA A 642 -3.38 -21.41 -22.41
C ALA A 642 -3.56 -22.40 -23.56
N THR A 643 -3.34 -23.68 -23.27
CA THR A 643 -3.59 -24.81 -24.18
C THR A 643 -4.90 -25.54 -23.84
N VAL A 644 -5.31 -26.50 -24.64
CA VAL A 644 -6.49 -27.35 -24.36
C VAL A 644 -6.31 -28.10 -23.03
N ALA A 645 -5.13 -28.66 -22.78
CA ALA A 645 -4.83 -29.36 -21.54
C ALA A 645 -5.03 -28.48 -20.29
N CYS A 646 -4.74 -27.17 -20.41
CA CYS A 646 -4.94 -26.22 -19.32
C CYS A 646 -6.40 -26.06 -18.88
N ARG A 647 -7.36 -26.38 -19.75
CA ARG A 647 -8.81 -26.29 -19.44
C ARG A 647 -9.35 -27.51 -18.74
N GLU A 648 -8.69 -28.66 -18.91
CA GLU A 648 -9.20 -29.97 -18.47
C GLU A 648 -8.46 -30.50 -17.25
N ILE A 649 -7.13 -30.33 -17.21
CA ILE A 649 -6.26 -30.96 -16.22
C ILE A 649 -5.50 -29.88 -15.45
N TYR A 650 -5.48 -30.01 -14.10
CA TYR A 650 -4.62 -29.17 -13.28
C TYR A 650 -3.17 -29.66 -13.40
N PRO A 651 -2.19 -28.77 -13.70
CA PRO A 651 -0.80 -29.21 -13.90
C PRO A 651 -0.16 -29.70 -12.59
N ASP A 652 0.58 -30.80 -12.68
CA ASP A 652 1.40 -31.32 -11.60
C ASP A 652 2.64 -30.45 -11.35
N GLU A 653 3.33 -30.70 -10.25
CA GLU A 653 4.59 -30.04 -9.94
C GLU A 653 5.71 -30.52 -10.87
N THR A 654 6.28 -29.61 -11.65
CA THR A 654 7.48 -29.84 -12.43
C THR A 654 8.68 -29.18 -11.73
N ARG A 655 9.71 -29.97 -11.41
CA ARG A 655 10.95 -29.46 -10.82
C ARG A 655 11.89 -29.00 -11.93
N LEU A 656 12.19 -27.69 -11.98
CA LEU A 656 13.08 -27.09 -12.97
C LEU A 656 14.53 -27.01 -12.51
N SER A 657 14.76 -26.89 -11.18
CA SER A 657 16.06 -26.91 -10.54
C SER A 657 15.95 -27.53 -9.15
N PRO A 658 17.06 -27.77 -8.41
CA PRO A 658 16.99 -28.27 -7.04
C PRO A 658 16.14 -27.38 -6.10
N THR A 659 16.05 -26.09 -6.40
CA THR A 659 15.36 -25.09 -5.60
C THR A 659 14.06 -24.62 -6.20
N ARG A 660 13.79 -24.89 -7.50
CA ARG A 660 12.66 -24.31 -8.24
C ARG A 660 11.65 -25.34 -8.70
N VAL A 661 10.39 -25.06 -8.43
CA VAL A 661 9.21 -25.87 -8.81
C VAL A 661 8.17 -24.98 -9.46
N VAL A 662 7.53 -25.45 -10.53
CA VAL A 662 6.43 -24.77 -11.23
C VAL A 662 5.27 -25.74 -11.51
N ARG A 663 4.05 -25.24 -11.44
CA ARG A 663 2.82 -25.96 -11.85
C ARG A 663 2.27 -25.35 -13.13
N CYS A 664 2.79 -25.76 -14.27
CA CYS A 664 2.39 -25.24 -15.57
C CYS A 664 2.64 -26.26 -16.69
N HIS A 665 1.66 -26.48 -17.56
CA HIS A 665 1.78 -27.42 -18.69
C HIS A 665 2.85 -27.05 -19.70
N LEU A 666 3.30 -25.81 -19.75
CA LEU A 666 4.42 -25.39 -20.61
C LEU A 666 5.74 -26.10 -20.26
N TYR A 667 5.84 -26.66 -19.07
CA TYR A 667 7.04 -27.32 -18.53
C TYR A 667 6.79 -28.78 -18.15
N ALA A 668 5.57 -29.28 -18.37
CA ALA A 668 5.30 -30.70 -18.22
C ALA A 668 6.05 -31.48 -19.29
N SER A 669 6.96 -32.38 -18.90
CA SER A 669 7.74 -33.27 -19.78
C SER A 669 6.86 -34.40 -20.32
#